data_cc904f5d32581ca77e7657e446ed3f38
#
_entry.id   cc904f5d32581ca77e7657e446ed3f38
#
_cell.length_a   1.000
_cell.length_b   1.000
_cell.length_c   1.000
_cell.angle_alpha   90.00
_cell.angle_beta   90.00
_cell.angle_gamma   90.00
#
_symmetry.space_group_name_H-M   'P 1'
#
loop_
_entity.id
_entity.type
_entity.pdbx_description
1 polymer ?
#
loop_
_entity_poly.entity_id
_entity_poly.type
_entity_poly.pdbx_seq_one_letter_code
_entity_poly.pdbx_strand_id
1 'polypeptide(L)'
;MAVTKKKKEEKKKPVKTPANKVKKAVKKATKPAVKKSAAKKPVVKKTPSSAVKNSGAKKPAARKSTAKTAPKGKAVRKNAAVKASPAKKTAPKVSASRKTAAKAIIPAPVSAIAPLTEKPKAVVPVVETPKAIQPAAKPEKPPKDKSFTPQVFEKKWQAKWEADKLYRAVIDESKPKHYALTMLPYPSGDLHIGHWYAMTPSDARARFKRMQGYNVLFPMGFDAFGLPAENAAIRDGIHPMKRTMENIERMRKQLRSMGAMFDWKREAVSCDPEYYKWTEWFFIQLFKRGLAYRKMSPVDFCPRCNTTLAREQVWGENRVCERCGTPVIKKDLEQWFFKTTKYADELLDFDKLDWPERVKVLQTNWIGRSEGASVIFKTEQGDDIEIFTTRPDTLWGATFMVFAPEHPLVDKITAPEQREAVEAYKAQAARQSDIEREAADKEKTGVFTGGYAINPVNNERIPIWIADYVLMSYGTGAIMAVPAHDERDFAFAKKYNLPIVEVIRPEGQEEASELKTAYTGAGVMVNSGSFNGTKVNTEKGRKNPGISAVIDWLEEKGIGKESVNYRYRDWLISRQRYWGAPIPMIYCEKHGWNPVPEDQLPVILPEDVEWRPTGESPLKLHPTWKNTACPVCGEPAVRETDTMDTFMCSSWYHLAYLSPYYDKAPFDEAEYNYWMPVDTYTGGIEHATMHLLYTRFFHKALRDMGITEGNEPMIQLRNQGMVLAEDHSKMSKSRGNVVAPDVLVDKYGADTVRAYLMFFARWEMGAPWDSQGIEGTARWMRRVWTLFTDPTPPKPDSAYDGRQLRRRVHQTLKRITHDFENFEFNTIISSLMELLNDMYKAREAGAAGSPAWDEATEIYLKMLAPVAPHIAEELWTNQLGKPYSIHQQQWPPVDEEAAREEMIELPVQVNGKVRDRITVPAEATEEEIKSAALASAVVQKYLEGKEPKKVIVARGRLVSVVI
;
A
#
# COMPACT_ATOMS: atom_id res chain seq x y z
N MET A 1 74.19 -14.25 0.89
CA MET A 1 74.33 -15.21 -0.23
C MET A 1 73.06 -14.95 -1.10
N ALA A 2 73.12 -14.00 -2.07
CA ALA A 2 73.61 -14.11 -3.43
C ALA A 2 73.08 -15.39 -4.12
N VAL A 3 72.22 -15.25 -5.10
CA VAL A 3 72.49 -15.16 -6.53
C VAL A 3 71.19 -14.85 -7.31
N THR A 4 71.12 -13.73 -7.90
CA THR A 4 70.85 -13.18 -9.24
C THR A 4 70.71 -14.18 -10.39
N LYS A 5 69.75 -13.89 -11.30
CA LYS A 5 69.85 -13.64 -12.77
C LYS A 5 68.44 -13.69 -13.40
N LYS A 6 67.88 -12.57 -13.89
CA LYS A 6 68.02 -11.89 -15.18
C LYS A 6 67.41 -12.59 -16.41
N LYS A 7 66.42 -11.83 -17.00
CA LYS A 7 66.14 -11.53 -18.44
C LYS A 7 65.43 -12.67 -19.22
N LYS A 8 64.34 -12.40 -19.96
CA LYS A 8 64.26 -11.50 -21.15
C LYS A 8 62.82 -11.20 -21.54
N GLU A 9 62.56 -10.01 -21.98
CA GLU A 9 61.46 -9.54 -22.78
C GLU A 9 61.38 -10.25 -24.16
N GLU A 10 60.15 -10.51 -24.64
CA GLU A 10 59.85 -10.46 -26.07
C GLU A 10 58.45 -9.97 -26.34
N LYS A 11 58.33 -8.82 -26.97
CA LYS A 11 57.15 -8.25 -27.59
C LYS A 11 56.80 -9.07 -28.82
N LYS A 12 55.55 -9.43 -29.11
CA LYS A 12 54.97 -9.48 -30.45
C LYS A 12 53.52 -9.08 -30.49
N LYS A 13 53.24 -8.20 -31.42
CA LYS A 13 51.99 -7.59 -31.84
C LYS A 13 51.19 -8.55 -32.79
N PRO A 14 50.02 -8.15 -33.29
CA PRO A 14 48.80 -8.99 -33.43
C PRO A 14 48.66 -9.60 -34.84
N VAL A 15 47.90 -10.67 -34.93
CA VAL A 15 47.50 -11.26 -36.26
C VAL A 15 45.98 -11.17 -36.41
N LYS A 16 45.63 -10.62 -37.58
CA LYS A 16 44.31 -10.41 -38.14
C LYS A 16 43.66 -11.74 -38.60
N THR A 17 42.34 -11.73 -38.57
CA THR A 17 41.34 -12.58 -39.24
C THR A 17 41.78 -13.21 -40.57
N PRO A 18 41.15 -14.35 -40.99
CA PRO A 18 40.22 -14.12 -42.10
C PRO A 18 38.84 -14.86 -41.98
N ALA A 19 37.84 -14.18 -42.55
CA ALA A 19 36.57 -14.71 -42.91
C ALA A 19 36.68 -15.75 -44.06
N ASN A 20 35.87 -16.79 -44.01
CA ASN A 20 35.55 -17.50 -45.25
C ASN A 20 34.06 -17.93 -45.30
N LYS A 21 33.50 -17.49 -46.44
CA LYS A 21 32.17 -17.84 -46.95
C LYS A 21 32.17 -19.29 -47.44
N VAL A 22 31.10 -20.00 -47.19
CA VAL A 22 30.65 -21.07 -48.11
C VAL A 22 29.15 -20.91 -48.38
N LYS A 23 28.86 -20.89 -49.68
CA LYS A 23 27.51 -20.75 -50.28
C LYS A 23 26.87 -22.12 -50.50
N LYS A 24 25.51 -22.07 -50.43
CA LYS A 24 24.51 -22.78 -51.23
C LYS A 24 24.46 -24.31 -51.22
N ALA A 25 23.29 -24.82 -50.83
CA ALA A 25 22.56 -25.75 -51.72
C ALA A 25 21.03 -25.70 -51.40
N VAL A 26 20.30 -25.46 -52.45
CA VAL A 26 18.82 -25.41 -52.56
C VAL A 26 18.28 -26.83 -52.66
N LYS A 27 17.18 -27.15 -51.98
CA LYS A 27 16.17 -28.10 -52.54
C LYS A 27 14.75 -27.76 -52.10
N LYS A 28 13.92 -27.64 -53.13
CA LYS A 28 12.48 -27.43 -53.15
C LYS A 28 11.69 -28.56 -52.48
N ALA A 29 10.59 -28.22 -51.79
CA ALA A 29 9.34 -28.98 -51.86
C ALA A 29 8.15 -28.09 -51.39
N THR A 30 7.33 -27.76 -52.35
CA THR A 30 5.87 -27.73 -52.48
C THR A 30 4.99 -27.22 -51.34
N LYS A 31 4.28 -26.13 -51.66
CA LYS A 31 3.05 -25.60 -50.99
C LYS A 31 1.85 -26.49 -51.26
N PRO A 32 0.86 -26.50 -50.40
CA PRO A 32 -0.54 -26.54 -50.87
C PRO A 32 -1.30 -25.23 -50.53
N ALA A 33 -2.27 -25.02 -51.38
CA ALA A 33 -3.03 -23.82 -51.65
C ALA A 33 -3.94 -23.37 -50.49
N VAL A 34 -3.97 -22.05 -50.23
CA VAL A 34 -4.95 -21.37 -49.39
C VAL A 34 -6.13 -20.93 -50.26
N LYS A 35 -7.32 -21.39 -49.91
CA LYS A 35 -8.59 -20.84 -50.40
C LYS A 35 -8.92 -19.56 -49.66
N LYS A 36 -9.04 -18.48 -50.42
CA LYS A 36 -9.60 -17.21 -49.96
C LYS A 36 -11.12 -17.36 -49.78
N SER A 37 -11.63 -17.01 -48.61
CA SER A 37 -13.01 -16.66 -48.43
C SER A 37 -13.11 -15.18 -48.01
N ALA A 38 -13.90 -14.43 -48.76
CA ALA A 38 -14.04 -13.00 -48.65
C ALA A 38 -14.92 -12.60 -47.48
N ALA A 39 -14.44 -11.71 -46.64
CA ALA A 39 -15.24 -11.03 -45.63
C ALA A 39 -15.98 -9.84 -46.24
N LYS A 40 -17.33 -9.83 -46.09
CA LYS A 40 -18.19 -8.71 -46.45
C LYS A 40 -18.16 -7.65 -45.32
N LYS A 41 -17.89 -6.40 -45.69
CA LYS A 41 -18.08 -5.20 -44.87
C LYS A 41 -19.58 -4.90 -44.76
N PRO A 42 -20.09 -4.41 -43.62
CA PRO A 42 -21.44 -3.84 -43.58
C PRO A 42 -21.42 -2.38 -44.06
N VAL A 43 -22.41 -2.09 -44.92
CA VAL A 43 -22.67 -0.77 -45.53
C VAL A 43 -23.44 0.10 -44.54
N VAL A 44 -22.93 1.32 -44.36
CA VAL A 44 -23.62 2.40 -43.69
C VAL A 44 -24.65 2.99 -44.65
N LYS A 45 -25.93 3.04 -44.27
CA LYS A 45 -26.96 3.81 -44.97
C LYS A 45 -27.21 5.12 -44.22
N LYS A 46 -27.02 6.19 -44.97
CA LYS A 46 -27.34 7.59 -44.62
C LYS A 46 -28.86 7.82 -44.65
N THR A 47 -29.26 8.72 -43.83
CA THR A 47 -30.46 9.51 -43.64
C THR A 47 -31.28 9.89 -44.91
N PRO A 48 -32.58 10.33 -44.72
CA PRO A 48 -32.73 11.76 -44.84
C PRO A 48 -33.59 12.46 -43.75
N SER A 49 -33.27 13.72 -43.64
CA SER A 49 -33.90 14.78 -42.85
C SER A 49 -35.32 15.14 -43.29
N SER A 50 -36.16 15.51 -42.36
CA SER A 50 -37.16 16.55 -42.61
C SER A 50 -37.46 17.35 -41.34
N ALA A 51 -37.40 18.65 -41.50
CA ALA A 51 -37.71 19.68 -40.53
C ALA A 51 -39.22 19.78 -40.26
N VAL A 52 -39.60 20.33 -39.12
CA VAL A 52 -40.43 21.53 -38.96
C VAL A 52 -41.00 21.68 -37.55
N LYS A 53 -40.67 22.87 -36.97
CA LYS A 53 -41.40 23.79 -36.08
C LYS A 53 -41.89 23.40 -34.67
N ASN A 54 -41.33 24.26 -33.81
CA ASN A 54 -41.87 25.03 -32.68
C ASN A 54 -43.25 24.64 -32.07
N SER A 55 -43.24 24.48 -30.74
CA SER A 55 -43.93 25.42 -29.83
C SER A 55 -43.89 24.94 -28.37
N GLY A 56 -43.69 25.87 -27.46
CA GLY A 56 -44.46 25.94 -26.22
C GLY A 56 -43.84 25.33 -24.97
N ALA A 57 -43.30 26.19 -24.18
CA ALA A 57 -42.97 26.02 -22.75
C ALA A 57 -44.10 25.46 -21.91
N LYS A 58 -43.74 24.66 -20.90
CA LYS A 58 -44.35 24.71 -19.54
C LYS A 58 -43.54 23.87 -18.53
N LYS A 59 -43.07 24.53 -17.49
CA LYS A 59 -42.62 23.96 -16.22
C LYS A 59 -43.79 23.24 -15.53
N PRO A 60 -43.57 22.21 -14.73
CA PRO A 60 -44.46 21.87 -13.63
C PRO A 60 -43.90 22.32 -12.28
N ALA A 61 -44.85 22.79 -11.53
CA ALA A 61 -44.75 23.43 -10.23
C ALA A 61 -44.50 22.49 -9.08
N ALA A 62 -43.92 23.08 -8.02
CA ALA A 62 -43.76 22.53 -6.69
C ALA A 62 -45.11 22.33 -5.98
N ARG A 63 -45.29 21.26 -5.22
CA ARG A 63 -46.41 21.12 -4.28
C ARG A 63 -45.93 21.44 -2.86
N LYS A 64 -46.58 22.45 -2.33
CA LYS A 64 -46.61 22.91 -0.92
C LYS A 64 -47.45 21.95 -0.07
N SER A 65 -47.09 21.76 1.19
CA SER A 65 -48.01 21.58 2.30
C SER A 65 -47.47 22.30 3.52
N THR A 66 -48.06 23.37 3.76
CA THR A 66 -48.89 23.99 4.80
C THR A 66 -48.30 24.08 6.20
N ALA A 67 -48.17 25.32 6.56
CA ALA A 67 -47.76 25.93 7.82
C ALA A 67 -48.94 26.01 8.83
N LYS A 68 -48.58 26.25 10.07
CA LYS A 68 -49.33 27.05 11.10
C LYS A 68 -48.34 27.36 12.24
N THR A 69 -48.08 28.42 12.71
CA THR A 69 -48.52 29.86 12.91
C THR A 69 -47.65 30.42 14.02
N ALA A 70 -47.14 31.62 13.75
CA ALA A 70 -46.45 32.44 14.73
C ALA A 70 -47.43 33.20 15.66
N PRO A 71 -47.02 33.95 16.69
CA PRO A 71 -46.85 35.40 16.45
C PRO A 71 -45.70 36.12 17.16
N LYS A 72 -45.30 37.14 16.48
CA LYS A 72 -44.71 38.47 16.64
C LYS A 72 -44.40 39.00 18.06
N GLY A 73 -43.24 39.70 18.13
CA GLY A 73 -42.98 40.73 19.17
C GLY A 73 -41.63 41.41 18.96
N LYS A 74 -41.63 42.44 18.15
CA LYS A 74 -40.95 43.76 18.10
C LYS A 74 -39.58 43.97 18.70
N ALA A 75 -38.80 44.58 17.86
CA ALA A 75 -37.53 45.31 17.93
C ALA A 75 -37.41 46.33 19.05
N VAL A 76 -36.18 46.68 19.43
CA VAL A 76 -35.63 48.06 19.34
C VAL A 76 -34.13 48.07 19.76
N ARG A 77 -33.40 48.90 19.03
CA ARG A 77 -32.02 49.39 19.03
C ARG A 77 -31.38 49.78 20.37
N LYS A 78 -30.06 49.63 20.49
CA LYS A 78 -29.00 50.70 20.39
C LYS A 78 -27.81 50.40 21.33
N ASN A 79 -26.63 50.52 20.75
CA ASN A 79 -25.35 51.07 21.18
C ASN A 79 -25.09 51.31 22.68
N ALA A 80 -23.93 50.86 23.17
CA ALA A 80 -22.80 51.74 23.50
C ALA A 80 -21.63 50.98 24.11
N ALA A 81 -20.46 51.36 23.69
CA ALA A 81 -19.16 50.99 24.26
C ALA A 81 -19.01 51.56 25.69
N VAL A 82 -18.11 50.95 26.48
CA VAL A 82 -17.12 51.61 27.33
C VAL A 82 -16.25 50.60 28.14
N LYS A 83 -14.94 50.73 27.87
CA LYS A 83 -13.75 50.67 28.77
C LYS A 83 -13.54 49.56 29.86
N ALA A 84 -12.42 48.94 29.67
CA ALA A 84 -11.26 48.52 30.47
C ALA A 84 -11.22 48.70 32.00
N SER A 85 -10.73 47.57 32.60
CA SER A 85 -9.72 47.43 33.70
C SER A 85 -10.09 47.77 35.13
N PRO A 86 -9.28 47.31 36.13
CA PRO A 86 -8.74 45.96 36.41
C PRO A 86 -8.89 45.56 37.89
N ALA A 87 -8.37 44.33 38.21
CA ALA A 87 -7.84 43.89 39.49
C ALA A 87 -8.83 43.38 40.58
N LYS A 88 -8.61 42.24 41.18
CA LYS A 88 -7.65 41.97 42.27
C LYS A 88 -7.72 40.50 42.72
N LYS A 89 -6.55 39.99 43.05
CA LYS A 89 -6.23 38.76 43.76
C LYS A 89 -7.05 38.57 45.03
N THR A 90 -7.46 37.34 45.32
CA THR A 90 -7.46 36.81 46.71
C THR A 90 -7.33 35.29 46.67
N ALA A 91 -6.25 34.82 47.30
CA ALA A 91 -6.06 33.41 47.69
C ALA A 91 -6.71 33.17 49.04
N PRO A 92 -7.15 31.97 49.38
CA PRO A 92 -7.34 31.58 50.79
C PRO A 92 -6.19 30.72 51.30
N LYS A 93 -5.88 30.99 52.54
CA LYS A 93 -4.78 30.49 53.35
C LYS A 93 -4.96 29.04 53.77
N VAL A 94 -3.79 28.42 53.85
CA VAL A 94 -3.42 27.15 54.55
C VAL A 94 -3.70 27.24 56.03
N SER A 95 -4.23 26.17 56.63
CA SER A 95 -4.07 25.93 58.07
C SER A 95 -3.24 24.65 58.23
N ALA A 96 -2.19 24.80 59.01
CA ALA A 96 -1.22 23.80 59.44
C ALA A 96 -1.64 23.09 60.72
N SER A 97 -1.36 21.79 60.77
CA SER A 97 -0.93 21.12 62.01
C SER A 97 -0.57 19.66 61.72
N ARG A 98 0.47 19.18 62.06
CA ARG A 98 1.31 18.74 63.09
C ARG A 98 2.36 17.73 62.61
N LYS A 99 3.55 17.97 63.01
CA LYS A 99 4.76 17.13 62.90
C LYS A 99 4.61 15.80 63.62
N THR A 100 5.08 14.72 63.09
CA THR A 100 5.74 13.62 63.77
C THR A 100 6.93 13.09 62.99
N ALA A 101 7.97 12.79 63.75
CA ALA A 101 9.37 12.67 63.34
C ALA A 101 9.67 11.39 62.55
N ALA A 102 10.54 11.55 61.56
CA ALA A 102 11.23 10.46 60.86
C ALA A 102 12.45 10.01 61.68
N LYS A 103 12.56 8.72 61.95
CA LYS A 103 13.80 8.06 62.38
C LYS A 103 14.46 7.41 61.15
N ALA A 104 15.66 7.85 60.91
CA ALA A 104 16.57 7.23 59.92
C ALA A 104 17.09 5.89 60.46
N ILE A 105 17.07 4.86 59.63
CA ILE A 105 17.73 3.56 59.85
C ILE A 105 18.82 3.42 58.81
N ILE A 106 20.07 3.36 59.28
CA ILE A 106 21.29 3.09 58.53
C ILE A 106 21.39 1.57 58.32
N PRO A 107 21.69 1.00 57.18
CA PRO A 107 21.97 -0.41 57.06
C PRO A 107 23.44 -0.72 57.37
N ALA A 108 23.64 -1.76 58.21
CA ALA A 108 24.94 -2.33 58.58
C ALA A 108 25.47 -3.30 57.49
N PRO A 109 26.80 -3.56 57.45
CA PRO A 109 27.46 -4.24 56.33
C PRO A 109 27.30 -5.76 56.37
N VAL A 110 27.19 -6.35 55.19
CA VAL A 110 27.09 -7.81 54.97
C VAL A 110 28.49 -8.43 55.04
N SER A 111 28.65 -9.39 55.95
CA SER A 111 29.85 -10.22 56.09
C SER A 111 29.89 -11.31 55.00
N ALA A 112 31.09 -11.58 54.52
CA ALA A 112 31.47 -12.61 53.60
C ALA A 112 31.14 -14.05 54.09
N ILE A 113 30.57 -14.90 53.23
CA ILE A 113 30.45 -16.33 53.45
C ILE A 113 31.30 -17.05 52.40
N ALA A 114 32.20 -17.91 52.91
CA ALA A 114 33.12 -18.76 52.16
C ALA A 114 32.41 -19.93 51.45
N PRO A 115 33.04 -20.58 50.44
CA PRO A 115 32.42 -21.61 49.66
C PRO A 115 32.51 -22.97 50.35
N LEU A 116 31.41 -23.70 50.40
CA LEU A 116 31.35 -25.13 50.75
C LEU A 116 31.39 -26.00 49.52
N THR A 117 32.46 -26.76 49.43
CA THR A 117 32.62 -27.85 48.46
C THR A 117 31.98 -29.12 49.03
N GLU A 118 30.97 -29.65 48.40
CA GLU A 118 30.57 -31.06 48.59
C GLU A 118 30.55 -31.81 47.24
N LYS A 119 31.24 -32.95 47.24
CA LYS A 119 31.34 -33.93 46.14
C LYS A 119 30.06 -34.79 46.11
N PRO A 120 29.56 -35.19 44.95
CA PRO A 120 28.41 -36.07 44.86
C PRO A 120 28.79 -37.53 45.19
N LYS A 121 28.00 -38.16 46.04
CA LYS A 121 28.02 -39.61 46.30
C LYS A 121 27.34 -40.35 45.14
N ALA A 122 28.01 -41.38 44.69
CA ALA A 122 27.54 -42.35 43.70
C ALA A 122 26.32 -43.14 44.23
N VAL A 123 25.25 -43.20 43.47
CA VAL A 123 24.09 -44.04 43.69
C VAL A 123 24.25 -45.25 42.77
N VAL A 124 24.31 -46.41 43.35
CA VAL A 124 24.35 -47.73 42.67
C VAL A 124 22.92 -48.08 42.22
N PRO A 125 22.67 -48.50 40.96
CA PRO A 125 21.34 -48.89 40.53
C PRO A 125 20.95 -50.26 41.07
N VAL A 126 19.79 -50.31 41.75
CA VAL A 126 19.13 -51.59 42.12
C VAL A 126 18.43 -52.13 40.86
N VAL A 127 18.80 -53.32 40.47
CA VAL A 127 18.15 -54.07 39.38
C VAL A 127 16.88 -54.74 39.88
N GLU A 128 15.71 -54.22 39.48
CA GLU A 128 14.43 -54.93 39.66
C GLU A 128 14.15 -55.85 38.47
N THR A 129 13.76 -57.07 38.83
CA THR A 129 13.36 -58.11 37.90
C THR A 129 12.07 -57.87 37.17
N PRO A 130 11.90 -58.24 35.91
CA PRO A 130 10.73 -57.85 35.11
C PRO A 130 9.48 -58.61 35.52
N LYS A 131 8.43 -57.83 35.85
CA LYS A 131 7.07 -58.37 35.99
C LYS A 131 6.49 -58.68 34.61
N ALA A 132 5.78 -59.78 34.50
CA ALA A 132 5.10 -60.23 33.30
C ALA A 132 4.22 -59.21 32.64
N ILE A 133 4.35 -59.02 31.30
CA ILE A 133 3.58 -58.18 30.43
C ILE A 133 2.15 -58.74 30.38
N GLN A 134 1.19 -57.99 30.93
CA GLN A 134 -0.23 -58.13 30.61
C GLN A 134 -0.52 -57.53 29.23
N PRO A 135 -1.43 -58.10 28.41
CA PRO A 135 -1.74 -57.55 27.10
C PRO A 135 -2.36 -56.16 27.22
N ALA A 136 -1.84 -55.23 26.41
CA ALA A 136 -2.29 -53.85 26.37
C ALA A 136 -3.80 -53.75 26.15
N ALA A 137 -4.48 -53.09 27.08
CA ALA A 137 -5.87 -52.64 26.89
C ALA A 137 -5.94 -51.76 25.68
N LYS A 138 -6.94 -51.96 24.80
CA LYS A 138 -7.24 -51.05 23.68
C LYS A 138 -7.35 -49.61 24.24
N PRO A 139 -6.77 -48.62 23.58
CA PRO A 139 -6.89 -47.25 24.04
C PRO A 139 -8.38 -46.87 24.12
N GLU A 140 -8.84 -46.59 25.33
CA GLU A 140 -10.15 -45.96 25.54
C GLU A 140 -10.19 -44.65 24.77
N LYS A 141 -11.22 -44.52 23.92
CA LYS A 141 -11.48 -43.22 23.25
C LYS A 141 -11.67 -42.16 24.34
N PRO A 142 -10.97 -41.03 24.26
CA PRO A 142 -11.17 -39.97 25.24
C PRO A 142 -12.63 -39.59 25.30
N PRO A 143 -13.18 -39.23 26.49
CA PRO A 143 -14.56 -38.81 26.62
C PRO A 143 -14.80 -37.62 25.71
N LYS A 144 -15.81 -37.72 24.86
CA LYS A 144 -16.23 -36.62 23.96
C LYS A 144 -16.68 -35.45 24.81
N ASP A 145 -15.82 -34.44 24.99
CA ASP A 145 -16.25 -33.23 25.66
C ASP A 145 -17.28 -32.51 24.76
N LYS A 146 -18.50 -32.40 25.26
CA LYS A 146 -19.65 -31.89 24.53
C LYS A 146 -19.75 -30.36 24.57
N SER A 147 -18.95 -29.70 25.40
CA SER A 147 -18.97 -28.26 25.55
C SER A 147 -18.13 -27.57 24.45
N PHE A 148 -18.66 -26.49 23.88
CA PHE A 148 -17.89 -25.61 22.97
C PHE A 148 -16.94 -24.75 23.80
N THR A 149 -15.69 -25.17 23.88
CA THR A 149 -14.61 -24.49 24.63
C THR A 149 -13.45 -24.15 23.73
N PRO A 150 -13.56 -23.13 22.86
CA PRO A 150 -12.54 -22.78 21.88
C PRO A 150 -11.17 -22.56 22.51
N GLN A 151 -11.09 -21.95 23.68
CA GLN A 151 -9.83 -21.66 24.40
C GLN A 151 -9.02 -22.92 24.74
N VAL A 152 -9.66 -24.09 24.76
CA VAL A 152 -8.98 -25.36 25.05
C VAL A 152 -8.45 -26.01 23.76
N PHE A 153 -9.31 -26.20 22.76
CA PHE A 153 -8.88 -26.88 21.53
C PHE A 153 -8.00 -26.00 20.64
N GLU A 154 -8.17 -24.67 20.66
CA GLU A 154 -7.32 -23.74 19.91
C GLU A 154 -5.87 -23.84 20.39
N LYS A 155 -5.62 -23.73 21.69
CA LYS A 155 -4.26 -23.88 22.26
C LYS A 155 -3.64 -25.26 21.98
N LYS A 156 -4.46 -26.31 22.06
CA LYS A 156 -4.04 -27.69 21.75
C LYS A 156 -3.53 -27.78 20.31
N TRP A 157 -4.29 -27.26 19.35
CA TRP A 157 -3.91 -27.35 17.94
C TRP A 157 -2.76 -26.43 17.56
N GLN A 158 -2.71 -25.21 18.08
CA GLN A 158 -1.57 -24.32 17.89
C GLN A 158 -0.26 -24.97 18.33
N ALA A 159 -0.24 -25.54 19.56
CA ALA A 159 0.94 -26.23 20.07
C ALA A 159 1.32 -27.47 19.22
N LYS A 160 0.32 -28.23 18.74
CA LYS A 160 0.57 -29.39 17.90
C LYS A 160 1.11 -29.00 16.52
N TRP A 161 0.53 -28.01 15.86
CA TRP A 161 1.00 -27.56 14.54
C TRP A 161 2.42 -27.01 14.60
N GLU A 162 2.78 -26.32 15.69
CA GLU A 162 4.14 -25.83 15.89
C GLU A 162 5.13 -26.97 16.16
N ALA A 163 4.78 -27.94 17.01
CA ALA A 163 5.60 -29.10 17.29
C ALA A 163 5.85 -29.96 16.04
N ASP A 164 4.81 -30.18 15.24
CA ASP A 164 4.89 -30.94 13.99
C ASP A 164 5.50 -30.15 12.83
N LYS A 165 5.78 -28.87 13.02
CA LYS A 165 6.28 -27.94 11.97
C LYS A 165 5.38 -27.95 10.73
N LEU A 166 4.06 -28.01 10.95
CA LEU A 166 3.05 -28.23 9.91
C LEU A 166 3.15 -27.19 8.77
N TYR A 167 3.49 -25.96 9.08
CA TYR A 167 3.53 -24.84 8.14
C TYR A 167 4.93 -24.45 7.68
N ARG A 168 5.93 -25.28 7.99
CA ARG A 168 7.29 -25.02 7.54
C ARG A 168 7.39 -25.16 6.02
N ALA A 169 7.84 -24.11 5.36
CA ALA A 169 8.09 -24.08 3.93
C ALA A 169 9.54 -24.49 3.63
N VAL A 170 9.70 -25.42 2.69
CA VAL A 170 10.99 -25.86 2.16
C VAL A 170 10.87 -25.94 0.64
N ILE A 171 11.97 -25.83 -0.09
CA ILE A 171 11.98 -26.03 -1.54
C ILE A 171 11.37 -27.39 -1.88
N ASP A 172 10.37 -27.41 -2.75
CA ASP A 172 9.68 -28.62 -3.23
C ASP A 172 9.29 -28.41 -4.71
N GLU A 173 10.18 -28.77 -5.61
CA GLU A 173 9.99 -28.61 -7.06
C GLU A 173 8.84 -29.45 -7.63
N SER A 174 8.30 -30.40 -6.87
CA SER A 174 7.16 -31.20 -7.30
C SER A 174 5.83 -30.44 -7.22
N LYS A 175 5.82 -29.27 -6.60
CA LYS A 175 4.64 -28.42 -6.40
C LYS A 175 4.85 -27.03 -6.95
N PRO A 176 3.80 -26.39 -7.49
CA PRO A 176 3.86 -24.98 -7.79
C PRO A 176 4.07 -24.18 -6.50
N LYS A 177 4.98 -23.21 -6.53
CA LYS A 177 5.22 -22.33 -5.38
C LYS A 177 4.12 -21.28 -5.22
N HIS A 178 3.91 -20.83 -3.99
CA HIS A 178 3.12 -19.64 -3.71
C HIS A 178 3.71 -18.88 -2.53
N TYR A 179 4.39 -17.77 -2.81
CA TYR A 179 4.90 -16.88 -1.79
C TYR A 179 3.82 -15.86 -1.44
N ALA A 180 3.11 -16.10 -0.35
CA ALA A 180 2.17 -15.17 0.25
C ALA A 180 2.91 -14.25 1.23
N LEU A 181 2.72 -12.94 1.10
CA LEU A 181 3.36 -11.94 1.94
C LEU A 181 2.31 -11.00 2.54
N THR A 182 2.47 -10.66 3.81
CA THR A 182 1.68 -9.62 4.48
C THR A 182 2.58 -8.61 5.16
N MET A 183 2.00 -7.48 5.59
CA MET A 183 2.76 -6.38 6.18
C MET A 183 3.59 -6.81 7.40
N LEU A 184 4.76 -6.21 7.53
CA LEU A 184 5.68 -6.34 8.65
C LEU A 184 5.26 -5.35 9.77
N PRO A 185 4.77 -5.81 10.96
CA PRO A 185 4.28 -4.88 11.97
C PRO A 185 5.41 -4.18 12.75
N TYR A 186 5.15 -2.90 13.13
CA TYR A 186 6.03 -2.14 14.01
C TYR A 186 5.81 -2.53 15.48
N PRO A 187 6.84 -2.95 16.24
CA PRO A 187 6.72 -3.33 17.66
C PRO A 187 6.65 -2.11 18.59
N SER A 188 5.69 -1.22 18.37
CA SER A 188 5.45 -0.02 19.17
C SER A 188 4.45 -0.23 20.32
N GLY A 189 4.09 -1.46 20.61
CA GLY A 189 3.15 -1.95 21.61
C GLY A 189 2.26 -3.07 21.05
N ASP A 190 1.19 -3.43 21.75
CA ASP A 190 0.32 -4.55 21.34
C ASP A 190 -0.26 -4.42 19.95
N LEU A 191 -0.56 -5.54 19.30
CA LEU A 191 -1.36 -5.58 18.09
C LEU A 191 -2.77 -5.06 18.38
N HIS A 192 -3.41 -4.51 17.35
CA HIS A 192 -4.82 -4.16 17.40
C HIS A 192 -5.60 -4.91 16.32
N ILE A 193 -6.90 -4.85 16.41
CA ILE A 193 -7.79 -5.59 15.50
C ILE A 193 -7.55 -5.27 14.01
N GLY A 194 -7.05 -4.07 13.69
CA GLY A 194 -6.68 -3.70 12.33
C GLY A 194 -5.52 -4.55 11.75
N HIS A 195 -4.56 -4.98 12.59
CA HIS A 195 -3.52 -5.92 12.15
C HIS A 195 -4.12 -7.30 11.85
N TRP A 196 -5.01 -7.78 12.72
CA TRP A 196 -5.71 -9.04 12.49
C TRP A 196 -6.61 -8.99 11.24
N TYR A 197 -7.23 -7.83 10.97
CA TYR A 197 -8.03 -7.62 9.76
C TYR A 197 -7.22 -7.71 8.47
N ALA A 198 -5.97 -7.27 8.49
CA ALA A 198 -5.06 -7.43 7.36
C ALA A 198 -4.57 -8.88 7.23
N MET A 199 -4.17 -9.51 8.35
CA MET A 199 -3.44 -10.78 8.35
C MET A 199 -4.36 -12.01 8.27
N THR A 200 -5.55 -11.97 8.90
CA THR A 200 -6.46 -13.12 8.96
C THR A 200 -6.98 -13.56 7.57
N PRO A 201 -7.50 -12.64 6.71
CA PRO A 201 -7.92 -13.03 5.36
C PRO A 201 -6.74 -13.47 4.48
N SER A 202 -5.56 -12.88 4.68
CA SER A 202 -4.32 -13.28 3.99
C SER A 202 -3.91 -14.70 4.35
N ASP A 203 -3.98 -15.06 5.64
CA ASP A 203 -3.76 -16.43 6.13
C ASP A 203 -4.81 -17.40 5.56
N ALA A 204 -6.08 -17.01 5.57
CA ALA A 204 -7.15 -17.87 5.02
C ALA A 204 -6.91 -18.19 3.54
N ARG A 205 -6.49 -17.19 2.75
CA ARG A 205 -6.13 -17.41 1.34
C ARG A 205 -4.87 -18.25 1.17
N ALA A 206 -3.85 -18.06 2.00
CA ALA A 206 -2.63 -18.88 1.98
C ALA A 206 -2.95 -20.35 2.29
N ARG A 207 -3.85 -20.63 3.27
CA ARG A 207 -4.37 -21.99 3.55
C ARG A 207 -5.12 -22.57 2.36
N PHE A 208 -5.99 -21.78 1.74
CA PHE A 208 -6.71 -22.19 0.54
C PHE A 208 -5.73 -22.59 -0.58
N LYS A 209 -4.71 -21.76 -0.87
CA LYS A 209 -3.68 -22.10 -1.86
C LYS A 209 -2.92 -23.38 -1.51
N ARG A 210 -2.59 -23.59 -0.25
CA ARG A 210 -1.96 -24.84 0.21
C ARG A 210 -2.88 -26.05 -0.05
N MET A 211 -4.16 -25.94 0.25
CA MET A 211 -5.14 -26.99 -0.02
C MET A 211 -5.36 -27.22 -1.54
N GLN A 212 -5.07 -26.22 -2.39
CA GLN A 212 -5.02 -26.40 -3.86
C GLN A 212 -3.75 -27.12 -4.34
N GLY A 213 -2.84 -27.53 -3.43
CA GLY A 213 -1.63 -28.26 -3.75
C GLY A 213 -0.38 -27.40 -3.95
N TYR A 214 -0.46 -26.09 -3.71
CA TYR A 214 0.72 -25.22 -3.76
C TYR A 214 1.66 -25.47 -2.57
N ASN A 215 2.96 -25.33 -2.82
CA ASN A 215 3.95 -25.16 -1.77
C ASN A 215 3.90 -23.69 -1.33
N VAL A 216 3.45 -23.43 -0.11
CA VAL A 216 3.16 -22.06 0.36
C VAL A 216 4.20 -21.60 1.35
N LEU A 217 4.88 -20.48 1.03
CA LEU A 217 5.69 -19.69 1.97
C LEU A 217 4.84 -18.54 2.51
N PHE A 218 4.63 -18.50 3.84
CA PHE A 218 3.93 -17.42 4.52
C PHE A 218 4.70 -17.04 5.79
N PRO A 219 5.71 -16.16 5.68
CA PRO A 219 6.57 -15.77 6.80
C PRO A 219 5.97 -14.64 7.62
N MET A 220 6.57 -14.39 8.80
CA MET A 220 6.25 -13.26 9.66
C MET A 220 7.53 -12.76 10.35
N GLY A 221 7.59 -11.46 10.62
CA GLY A 221 8.69 -10.80 11.32
C GLY A 221 8.28 -9.43 11.86
N PHE A 222 9.26 -8.59 12.16
CA PHE A 222 9.00 -7.30 12.82
C PHE A 222 9.89 -6.19 12.24
N ASP A 223 9.26 -5.07 11.84
CA ASP A 223 9.98 -3.85 11.50
C ASP A 223 10.32 -3.09 12.80
N ALA A 224 11.47 -3.44 13.37
CA ALA A 224 11.79 -3.18 14.76
C ALA A 224 12.58 -1.89 14.99
N PHE A 225 13.14 -1.28 13.94
CA PHE A 225 13.82 0.00 13.98
C PHE A 225 12.87 1.19 13.76
N GLY A 226 13.37 2.39 14.03
CA GLY A 226 12.78 3.66 13.65
C GLY A 226 11.85 4.28 14.69
N LEU A 227 11.28 5.41 14.30
CA LEU A 227 10.49 6.28 15.18
C LEU A 227 9.34 5.62 15.95
N PRO A 228 8.58 4.65 15.40
CA PRO A 228 7.49 4.04 16.16
C PRO A 228 7.94 3.35 17.44
N ALA A 229 9.01 2.56 17.33
CA ALA A 229 9.59 1.83 18.47
C ALA A 229 10.29 2.79 19.43
N GLU A 230 11.06 3.73 18.92
CA GLU A 230 11.78 4.72 19.73
C GLU A 230 10.83 5.66 20.49
N ASN A 231 9.77 6.15 19.86
CA ASN A 231 8.76 6.97 20.53
C ASN A 231 8.01 6.19 21.63
N ALA A 232 7.80 4.88 21.46
CA ALA A 232 7.25 4.03 22.50
C ALA A 232 8.23 3.94 23.69
N ALA A 233 9.50 3.74 23.42
CA ALA A 233 10.57 3.70 24.40
C ALA A 233 10.68 5.04 25.20
N ILE A 234 10.63 6.19 24.48
CA ILE A 234 10.64 7.53 25.09
C ILE A 234 9.43 7.73 26.01
N ARG A 235 8.25 7.38 25.54
CA ARG A 235 7.01 7.48 26.33
C ARG A 235 7.08 6.68 27.63
N ASP A 236 7.62 5.46 27.53
CA ASP A 236 7.62 4.50 28.63
C ASP A 236 8.89 4.64 29.51
N GLY A 237 9.86 5.48 29.11
CA GLY A 237 11.12 5.72 29.84
C GLY A 237 12.06 4.52 29.86
N ILE A 238 11.95 3.61 28.89
CA ILE A 238 12.71 2.34 28.78
C ILE A 238 13.63 2.44 27.57
N HIS A 239 14.84 1.87 27.67
CA HIS A 239 15.78 1.84 26.53
C HIS A 239 15.13 1.22 25.27
N PRO A 240 15.30 1.81 24.06
CA PRO A 240 14.63 1.38 22.84
C PRO A 240 14.80 -0.11 22.50
N MET A 241 16.01 -0.66 22.58
CA MET A 241 16.25 -2.10 22.36
C MET A 241 15.39 -2.96 23.29
N LYS A 242 15.47 -2.72 24.59
CA LYS A 242 14.72 -3.49 25.59
C LYS A 242 13.23 -3.41 25.36
N ARG A 243 12.71 -2.19 25.15
CA ARG A 243 11.27 -1.98 24.91
C ARG A 243 10.79 -2.65 23.63
N THR A 244 11.59 -2.58 22.59
CA THR A 244 11.29 -3.21 21.30
C THR A 244 11.22 -4.73 21.44
N MET A 245 12.19 -5.36 22.10
CA MET A 245 12.19 -6.80 22.29
C MET A 245 11.03 -7.28 23.19
N GLU A 246 10.68 -6.55 24.24
CA GLU A 246 9.49 -6.83 25.07
C GLU A 246 8.19 -6.77 24.25
N ASN A 247 8.08 -5.80 23.36
CA ASN A 247 6.92 -5.68 22.47
C ASN A 247 6.89 -6.81 21.43
N ILE A 248 8.02 -7.19 20.83
CA ILE A 248 8.14 -8.32 19.89
C ILE A 248 7.64 -9.60 20.54
N GLU A 249 8.13 -9.93 21.76
CA GLU A 249 7.69 -11.13 22.48
C GLU A 249 6.17 -11.14 22.73
N ARG A 250 5.59 -9.99 23.02
CA ARG A 250 4.15 -9.88 23.20
C ARG A 250 3.39 -10.05 21.89
N MET A 251 3.86 -9.40 20.82
CA MET A 251 3.28 -9.54 19.48
C MET A 251 3.38 -10.97 18.95
N ARG A 252 4.51 -11.69 19.19
CA ARG A 252 4.65 -13.11 18.85
C ARG A 252 3.55 -13.96 19.48
N LYS A 253 3.24 -13.72 20.76
CA LYS A 253 2.14 -14.41 21.46
C LYS A 253 0.79 -14.10 20.84
N GLN A 254 0.54 -12.83 20.51
CA GLN A 254 -0.70 -12.39 19.88
C GLN A 254 -0.87 -12.96 18.45
N LEU A 255 0.21 -13.05 17.67
CA LEU A 255 0.20 -13.64 16.32
C LEU A 255 0.03 -15.17 16.38
N ARG A 256 0.66 -15.84 17.35
CA ARG A 256 0.46 -17.28 17.56
C ARG A 256 -0.98 -17.58 18.00
N SER A 257 -1.58 -16.74 18.83
CA SER A 257 -2.97 -16.92 19.27
C SER A 257 -3.98 -16.79 18.13
N MET A 258 -3.63 -16.10 17.04
CA MET A 258 -4.42 -16.06 15.80
C MET A 258 -4.54 -17.45 15.16
N GLY A 259 -3.58 -18.34 15.38
CA GLY A 259 -3.49 -19.63 14.72
C GLY A 259 -3.12 -19.52 13.23
N ALA A 260 -2.49 -18.41 12.80
CA ALA A 260 -2.04 -18.23 11.42
C ALA A 260 -0.97 -19.26 11.03
N MET A 261 -0.91 -19.61 9.75
CA MET A 261 0.07 -20.57 9.22
C MET A 261 1.45 -19.96 8.94
N PHE A 262 1.88 -19.02 9.80
CA PHE A 262 3.19 -18.43 9.66
C PHE A 262 4.32 -19.44 9.83
N ASP A 263 5.29 -19.40 8.92
CA ASP A 263 6.55 -20.13 9.09
C ASP A 263 7.50 -19.35 10.00
N TRP A 264 7.41 -19.61 11.29
CA TRP A 264 8.23 -18.97 12.32
C TRP A 264 9.73 -19.26 12.21
N LYS A 265 10.13 -20.26 11.39
CA LYS A 265 11.55 -20.48 11.09
C LYS A 265 12.11 -19.41 10.16
N ARG A 266 11.23 -18.75 9.42
CA ARG A 266 11.54 -17.65 8.50
C ARG A 266 11.35 -16.26 9.14
N GLU A 267 11.28 -16.19 10.47
CA GLU A 267 11.16 -14.91 11.18
C GLU A 267 12.38 -14.02 10.91
N ALA A 268 12.13 -12.74 10.63
CA ALA A 268 13.15 -11.71 10.48
C ALA A 268 12.80 -10.51 11.35
N VAL A 269 13.79 -9.97 12.06
CA VAL A 269 13.64 -8.81 12.95
C VAL A 269 14.62 -7.74 12.50
N SER A 270 14.11 -6.59 12.05
CA SER A 270 14.96 -5.60 11.37
C SER A 270 16.03 -4.95 12.25
N CYS A 271 15.93 -5.04 13.58
CA CYS A 271 16.93 -4.52 14.51
C CYS A 271 17.96 -5.56 14.96
N ASP A 272 17.84 -6.82 14.51
CA ASP A 272 18.87 -7.82 14.80
C ASP A 272 20.15 -7.52 14.01
N PRO A 273 21.32 -7.62 14.60
CA PRO A 273 22.59 -7.36 13.94
C PRO A 273 22.78 -8.15 12.63
N GLU A 274 22.35 -9.41 12.61
CA GLU A 274 22.40 -10.25 11.42
C GLU A 274 21.50 -9.75 10.29
N TYR A 275 20.38 -9.08 10.62
CA TYR A 275 19.52 -8.46 9.63
C TYR A 275 20.11 -7.13 9.12
N TYR A 276 20.40 -6.17 10.04
CA TYR A 276 20.78 -4.86 9.57
C TYR A 276 22.22 -4.78 9.02
N LYS A 277 23.07 -5.79 9.28
CA LYS A 277 24.32 -6.00 8.53
C LYS A 277 24.09 -5.92 7.03
N TRP A 278 23.05 -6.58 6.54
CA TRP A 278 22.73 -6.58 5.12
C TRP A 278 22.04 -5.29 4.67
N THR A 279 21.28 -4.64 5.53
CA THR A 279 20.76 -3.29 5.26
C THR A 279 21.91 -2.29 5.04
N GLU A 280 22.94 -2.34 5.89
CA GLU A 280 24.16 -1.54 5.75
C GLU A 280 24.94 -1.91 4.49
N TRP A 281 25.08 -3.20 4.21
CA TRP A 281 25.75 -3.68 3.01
C TRP A 281 25.07 -3.16 1.74
N PHE A 282 23.74 -3.20 1.67
CA PHE A 282 22.99 -2.65 0.54
C PHE A 282 23.22 -1.14 0.38
N PHE A 283 23.26 -0.39 1.47
CA PHE A 283 23.62 1.03 1.41
C PHE A 283 24.99 1.23 0.74
N ILE A 284 26.00 0.45 1.14
CA ILE A 284 27.34 0.50 0.56
C ILE A 284 27.33 0.15 -0.94
N GLN A 285 26.55 -0.85 -1.36
CA GLN A 285 26.45 -1.18 -2.78
C GLN A 285 25.81 -0.04 -3.60
N LEU A 286 24.75 0.57 -3.06
CA LEU A 286 24.11 1.76 -3.67
C LEU A 286 25.11 2.94 -3.73
N PHE A 287 25.91 3.16 -2.69
CA PHE A 287 26.95 4.19 -2.67
C PHE A 287 28.01 3.93 -3.74
N LYS A 288 28.56 2.73 -3.84
CA LYS A 288 29.57 2.34 -4.85
C LYS A 288 29.08 2.54 -6.29
N ARG A 289 27.76 2.48 -6.51
CA ARG A 289 27.11 2.71 -7.81
C ARG A 289 26.68 4.17 -8.03
N GLY A 290 26.96 5.06 -7.09
CA GLY A 290 26.57 6.47 -7.15
C GLY A 290 25.07 6.70 -7.05
N LEU A 291 24.32 5.73 -6.51
CA LEU A 291 22.89 5.82 -6.20
C LEU A 291 22.64 6.37 -4.80
N ALA A 292 23.59 6.24 -3.88
CA ALA A 292 23.58 6.95 -2.61
C ALA A 292 24.54 8.14 -2.69
N TYR A 293 24.10 9.32 -2.23
CA TYR A 293 24.90 10.55 -2.25
C TYR A 293 24.50 11.49 -1.13
N ARG A 294 25.35 12.45 -0.80
CA ARG A 294 25.14 13.43 0.26
C ARG A 294 25.11 14.84 -0.32
N LYS A 295 24.17 15.66 0.13
CA LYS A 295 24.08 17.07 -0.23
C LYS A 295 23.41 17.91 0.86
N MET A 296 23.72 19.21 0.87
CA MET A 296 22.92 20.21 1.58
C MET A 296 21.57 20.34 0.92
N SER A 297 20.50 20.31 1.71
CA SER A 297 19.15 20.42 1.18
C SER A 297 18.19 20.96 2.24
N PRO A 298 17.22 21.81 1.87
CA PRO A 298 16.08 22.15 2.72
C PRO A 298 15.21 20.92 2.89
N VAL A 299 15.29 20.30 4.05
CA VAL A 299 14.53 19.09 4.40
C VAL A 299 13.38 19.41 5.34
N ASP A 300 12.36 18.58 5.29
CA ASP A 300 11.25 18.64 6.23
C ASP A 300 11.72 18.13 7.60
N PHE A 301 11.58 18.97 8.61
CA PHE A 301 12.03 18.66 9.98
C PHE A 301 10.88 18.76 10.96
N CYS A 302 10.65 17.71 11.74
CA CYS A 302 9.67 17.71 12.80
C CYS A 302 10.31 18.19 14.12
N PRO A 303 9.94 19.39 14.64
CA PRO A 303 10.56 19.91 15.87
C PRO A 303 10.23 19.09 17.13
N ARG A 304 9.08 18.41 17.16
CA ARG A 304 8.69 17.54 18.28
C ARG A 304 9.39 16.19 18.26
N CYS A 305 9.45 15.54 17.07
CA CYS A 305 10.18 14.28 16.91
C CYS A 305 11.68 14.51 16.82
N ASN A 306 12.09 15.76 16.62
CA ASN A 306 13.48 16.20 16.47
C ASN A 306 14.26 15.39 15.41
N THR A 307 13.68 15.26 14.23
CA THR A 307 14.26 14.48 13.12
C THR A 307 13.75 14.99 11.78
N THR A 308 14.52 14.71 10.74
CA THR A 308 14.10 14.91 9.35
C THR A 308 13.01 13.92 8.96
N LEU A 309 12.22 14.31 7.99
CA LEU A 309 11.14 13.51 7.41
C LEU A 309 11.31 13.45 5.91
N ALA A 310 11.08 12.29 5.32
CA ALA A 310 10.86 12.19 3.89
C ALA A 310 9.53 12.90 3.52
N ARG A 311 9.39 13.34 2.27
CA ARG A 311 8.20 14.08 1.82
C ARG A 311 6.91 13.30 2.08
N GLU A 312 6.96 12.00 1.90
CA GLU A 312 5.86 11.06 2.08
C GLU A 312 5.38 10.96 3.53
N GLN A 313 6.23 11.35 4.47
CA GLN A 313 5.96 11.34 5.92
C GLN A 313 5.35 12.67 6.43
N VAL A 314 5.09 13.62 5.52
CA VAL A 314 4.48 14.91 5.82
C VAL A 314 3.06 14.93 5.25
N TRP A 315 2.04 14.98 6.12
CA TRP A 315 0.65 14.77 5.77
C TRP A 315 -0.21 16.02 5.84
N GLY A 316 -1.19 16.08 4.94
CA GLY A 316 -2.24 17.08 4.91
C GLY A 316 -1.76 18.47 4.47
N GLU A 317 -2.72 19.36 4.27
CA GLU A 317 -2.49 20.74 3.85
C GLU A 317 -1.66 21.53 4.87
N ASN A 318 -1.83 21.25 6.16
CA ASN A 318 -1.08 21.87 7.26
C ASN A 318 0.32 21.26 7.46
N ARG A 319 0.80 20.41 6.56
CA ARG A 319 2.13 19.81 6.60
C ARG A 319 2.52 19.29 7.97
N VAL A 320 1.78 18.32 8.46
CA VAL A 320 2.06 17.74 9.78
C VAL A 320 2.86 16.44 9.68
N CYS A 321 3.69 16.23 10.67
CA CYS A 321 4.41 14.97 10.84
C CYS A 321 3.42 13.79 10.94
N GLU A 322 3.57 12.77 10.12
CA GLU A 322 2.74 11.56 10.10
C GLU A 322 2.62 10.86 11.47
N ARG A 323 3.66 11.02 12.31
CA ARG A 323 3.78 10.34 13.61
C ARG A 323 3.15 11.11 14.77
N CYS A 324 3.40 12.40 14.85
CA CYS A 324 3.03 13.18 16.03
C CYS A 324 2.03 14.31 15.75
N GLY A 325 1.66 14.55 14.50
CA GLY A 325 0.75 15.60 14.09
C GLY A 325 1.28 17.04 14.30
N THR A 326 2.56 17.21 14.62
CA THR A 326 3.17 18.54 14.79
C THR A 326 3.45 19.15 13.41
N PRO A 327 3.16 20.45 13.19
CA PRO A 327 3.58 21.14 11.98
C PRO A 327 5.08 21.01 11.74
N VAL A 328 5.44 20.70 10.51
CA VAL A 328 6.81 20.49 10.05
C VAL A 328 7.40 21.82 9.58
N ILE A 329 8.69 22.03 9.85
CA ILE A 329 9.44 23.20 9.40
C ILE A 329 10.48 22.80 8.36
N LYS A 330 10.93 23.73 7.53
CA LYS A 330 12.11 23.55 6.66
C LYS A 330 13.38 23.82 7.48
N LYS A 331 14.38 23.00 7.26
CA LYS A 331 15.72 23.12 7.85
C LYS A 331 16.77 22.71 6.84
N ASP A 332 17.75 23.56 6.61
CA ASP A 332 18.88 23.21 5.73
C ASP A 332 19.86 22.32 6.50
N LEU A 333 20.01 21.10 5.99
CA LEU A 333 20.89 20.09 6.56
C LEU A 333 21.60 19.32 5.44
N GLU A 334 22.81 18.92 5.70
CA GLU A 334 23.56 18.01 4.83
C GLU A 334 23.11 16.58 5.11
N GLN A 335 22.53 15.89 4.13
CA GLN A 335 21.81 14.64 4.30
C GLN A 335 22.15 13.63 3.21
N TRP A 336 22.00 12.35 3.51
CA TRP A 336 22.08 11.26 2.54
C TRP A 336 20.76 11.05 1.80
N PHE A 337 20.87 10.79 0.49
CA PHE A 337 19.76 10.53 -0.42
C PHE A 337 20.04 9.31 -1.28
N PHE A 338 18.96 8.59 -1.66
CA PHE A 338 19.02 7.64 -2.78
C PHE A 338 18.41 8.26 -4.04
N LYS A 339 19.09 8.06 -5.19
CA LYS A 339 18.68 8.56 -6.52
C LYS A 339 17.50 7.74 -7.08
N THR A 340 16.36 7.79 -6.41
CA THR A 340 15.15 7.09 -6.85
C THR A 340 14.61 7.66 -8.16
N THR A 341 14.85 8.94 -8.43
CA THR A 341 14.45 9.61 -9.69
C THR A 341 15.08 8.99 -10.92
N LYS A 342 16.26 8.33 -10.80
CA LYS A 342 16.89 7.60 -11.90
C LYS A 342 16.01 6.46 -12.46
N TYR A 343 15.10 5.93 -11.63
CA TYR A 343 14.20 4.84 -11.97
C TYR A 343 12.75 5.31 -12.18
N ALA A 344 12.52 6.62 -12.27
CA ALA A 344 11.17 7.20 -12.31
C ALA A 344 10.33 6.66 -13.47
N ASP A 345 10.89 6.52 -14.67
CA ASP A 345 10.21 5.94 -15.83
C ASP A 345 9.89 4.46 -15.65
N GLU A 346 10.85 3.68 -15.13
CA GLU A 346 10.63 2.27 -14.86
C GLU A 346 9.60 2.02 -13.75
N LEU A 347 9.45 2.96 -12.80
CA LEU A 347 8.44 2.89 -11.76
C LEU A 347 7.02 3.21 -12.29
N LEU A 348 6.90 3.75 -13.51
CA LEU A 348 5.63 3.95 -14.21
C LEU A 348 5.21 2.76 -15.06
N ASP A 349 6.06 1.74 -15.18
CA ASP A 349 5.72 0.48 -15.84
C ASP A 349 4.94 -0.42 -14.86
N PHE A 350 3.70 -0.74 -15.22
CA PHE A 350 2.79 -1.61 -14.45
C PHE A 350 2.32 -2.83 -15.27
N ASP A 351 2.88 -3.06 -16.45
CA ASP A 351 2.34 -4.01 -17.43
C ASP A 351 2.19 -5.44 -16.92
N LYS A 352 3.08 -5.88 -16.05
CA LYS A 352 3.08 -7.23 -15.47
C LYS A 352 2.50 -7.30 -14.05
N LEU A 353 1.93 -6.20 -13.56
CA LEU A 353 1.44 -6.07 -12.19
C LEU A 353 -0.08 -6.19 -12.11
N ASP A 354 -0.54 -7.21 -11.39
CA ASP A 354 -1.95 -7.34 -10.95
C ASP A 354 -2.16 -6.51 -9.67
N TRP A 355 -2.07 -5.19 -9.84
CA TRP A 355 -2.21 -4.21 -8.78
C TRP A 355 -3.50 -3.42 -8.92
N PRO A 356 -4.13 -2.98 -7.81
CA PRO A 356 -5.31 -2.13 -7.86
C PRO A 356 -5.04 -0.84 -8.64
N GLU A 357 -5.97 -0.48 -9.53
CA GLU A 357 -5.84 0.73 -10.35
C GLU A 357 -5.60 1.99 -9.52
N ARG A 358 -6.23 2.07 -8.35
CA ARG A 358 -6.02 3.17 -7.42
C ARG A 358 -4.56 3.32 -7.00
N VAL A 359 -3.82 2.23 -6.79
CA VAL A 359 -2.39 2.28 -6.43
C VAL A 359 -1.56 2.78 -7.61
N LYS A 360 -1.84 2.28 -8.82
CA LYS A 360 -1.16 2.72 -10.04
C LYS A 360 -1.35 4.22 -10.28
N VAL A 361 -2.57 4.71 -10.14
CA VAL A 361 -2.89 6.15 -10.25
C VAL A 361 -2.18 6.97 -9.18
N LEU A 362 -2.15 6.51 -7.91
CA LEU A 362 -1.44 7.20 -6.83
C LEU A 362 0.06 7.29 -7.13
N GLN A 363 0.71 6.22 -7.57
CA GLN A 363 2.13 6.23 -7.92
C GLN A 363 2.40 7.11 -9.14
N THR A 364 1.59 7.00 -10.19
CA THR A 364 1.72 7.83 -11.39
C THR A 364 1.62 9.31 -11.05
N ASN A 365 0.62 9.69 -10.25
CA ASN A 365 0.45 11.08 -9.83
C ASN A 365 1.58 11.54 -8.90
N TRP A 366 2.11 10.66 -8.06
CA TRP A 366 3.22 10.99 -7.16
C TRP A 366 4.52 11.21 -7.92
N ILE A 367 4.82 10.34 -8.88
CA ILE A 367 5.98 10.48 -9.76
C ILE A 367 5.83 11.73 -10.62
N GLY A 368 4.63 11.98 -11.16
CA GLY A 368 4.28 13.23 -11.84
C GLY A 368 5.21 13.54 -12.99
N ARG A 369 5.39 12.58 -13.93
CA ARG A 369 6.18 12.74 -15.14
C ARG A 369 5.58 13.81 -16.06
N SER A 370 6.39 14.75 -16.48
CA SER A 370 6.01 15.87 -17.35
C SER A 370 6.98 15.94 -18.52
N GLU A 371 6.47 15.88 -19.74
CA GLU A 371 7.22 16.02 -21.00
C GLU A 371 7.11 17.46 -21.50
N GLY A 372 8.20 18.01 -22.03
CA GLY A 372 8.24 19.36 -22.55
C GLY A 372 9.62 19.75 -23.06
N ALA A 373 10.00 20.99 -22.84
CA ALA A 373 11.32 21.49 -23.22
C ALA A 373 11.97 22.28 -22.06
N SER A 374 13.29 22.16 -21.96
CA SER A 374 14.14 23.10 -21.26
C SER A 374 14.53 24.19 -22.22
N VAL A 375 14.38 25.46 -21.83
CA VAL A 375 14.65 26.64 -22.68
C VAL A 375 15.50 27.63 -21.88
N ILE A 376 16.50 28.23 -22.54
CA ILE A 376 17.40 29.17 -21.90
C ILE A 376 17.01 30.61 -22.28
N PHE A 377 16.52 31.34 -21.31
CA PHE A 377 16.36 32.80 -21.37
C PHE A 377 17.62 33.45 -20.82
N LYS A 378 17.75 34.77 -21.04
CA LYS A 378 18.86 35.53 -20.43
C LYS A 378 18.31 36.73 -19.65
N THR A 379 18.97 37.06 -18.54
CA THR A 379 18.74 38.36 -17.90
C THR A 379 19.30 39.47 -18.80
N GLU A 380 18.89 40.69 -18.59
CA GLU A 380 19.50 41.86 -19.26
C GLU A 380 21.02 41.96 -18.97
N GLN A 381 21.49 41.41 -17.88
CA GLN A 381 22.90 41.37 -17.50
C GLN A 381 23.66 40.19 -18.15
N GLY A 382 22.95 39.31 -18.89
CA GLY A 382 23.50 38.20 -19.63
C GLY A 382 23.56 36.89 -18.88
N ASP A 383 23.00 36.78 -17.67
CA ASP A 383 22.91 35.50 -16.93
C ASP A 383 21.87 34.57 -17.56
N ASP A 384 22.21 33.31 -17.62
CA ASP A 384 21.33 32.28 -18.14
C ASP A 384 20.22 31.93 -17.14
N ILE A 385 18.98 31.87 -17.63
CA ILE A 385 17.80 31.46 -16.90
C ILE A 385 17.25 30.22 -17.60
N GLU A 386 17.52 29.03 -17.06
CA GLU A 386 16.92 27.81 -17.56
C GLU A 386 15.50 27.66 -17.02
N ILE A 387 14.53 27.51 -17.93
CA ILE A 387 13.15 27.17 -17.56
C ILE A 387 12.76 25.83 -18.15
N PHE A 388 11.80 25.15 -17.51
CA PHE A 388 11.12 24.01 -18.07
C PHE A 388 9.67 24.35 -18.35
N THR A 389 9.20 24.02 -19.56
CA THR A 389 7.79 24.18 -19.92
C THR A 389 7.23 22.93 -20.59
N THR A 390 6.01 22.55 -20.24
CA THR A 390 5.24 21.50 -20.93
C THR A 390 4.60 22.00 -22.22
N ARG A 391 4.63 23.32 -22.45
CA ARG A 391 3.98 24.01 -23.58
C ARG A 391 4.97 24.92 -24.31
N PRO A 392 6.07 24.39 -24.90
CA PRO A 392 6.99 25.23 -25.68
C PRO A 392 6.33 25.92 -26.88
N ASP A 393 5.23 25.36 -27.40
CA ASP A 393 4.39 25.95 -28.41
C ASP A 393 3.78 27.33 -28.02
N THR A 394 3.86 27.71 -26.74
CA THR A 394 3.34 29.01 -26.25
C THR A 394 4.43 30.02 -25.91
N LEU A 395 5.69 29.75 -26.23
CA LEU A 395 6.85 30.65 -25.89
C LEU A 395 6.69 32.09 -26.39
N TRP A 396 6.09 32.30 -27.55
CA TRP A 396 5.83 33.67 -28.13
C TRP A 396 4.82 34.44 -27.33
N GLY A 397 3.99 33.80 -26.50
CA GLY A 397 3.03 34.41 -25.60
C GLY A 397 3.55 34.64 -24.19
N ALA A 398 4.83 34.39 -23.93
CA ALA A 398 5.45 34.66 -22.64
C ALA A 398 5.64 36.16 -22.45
N THR A 399 4.85 36.77 -21.59
CA THR A 399 4.82 38.21 -21.35
C THR A 399 5.46 38.66 -20.05
N PHE A 400 5.74 37.74 -19.15
CA PHE A 400 6.52 37.92 -17.93
C PHE A 400 7.17 36.62 -17.49
N MET A 401 8.14 36.76 -16.60
CA MET A 401 8.82 35.61 -15.98
C MET A 401 8.57 35.62 -14.49
N VAL A 402 8.45 34.42 -13.89
CA VAL A 402 8.24 34.30 -12.44
C VAL A 402 9.30 33.39 -11.84
N PHE A 403 9.95 33.88 -10.80
CA PHE A 403 10.90 33.12 -10.02
C PHE A 403 10.29 32.67 -8.68
N ALA A 404 10.75 31.55 -8.20
CA ALA A 404 10.58 31.21 -6.80
C ALA A 404 11.26 32.26 -5.92
N PRO A 405 10.66 32.68 -4.81
CA PRO A 405 11.27 33.68 -3.92
C PRO A 405 12.67 33.29 -3.43
N GLU A 406 12.96 31.99 -3.40
CA GLU A 406 14.25 31.41 -2.97
C GLU A 406 15.27 31.26 -4.13
N HIS A 407 14.94 31.64 -5.35
CA HIS A 407 15.81 31.42 -6.50
C HIS A 407 17.12 32.23 -6.38
N PRO A 408 18.31 31.65 -6.64
CA PRO A 408 19.62 32.30 -6.41
C PRO A 408 19.82 33.63 -7.16
N LEU A 409 19.21 33.77 -8.34
CA LEU A 409 19.31 35.00 -9.12
C LEU A 409 18.46 36.16 -8.57
N VAL A 410 17.51 35.92 -7.66
CA VAL A 410 16.60 36.99 -7.15
C VAL A 410 17.41 38.11 -6.53
N ASP A 411 18.38 37.83 -5.68
CA ASP A 411 19.18 38.84 -4.99
C ASP A 411 20.04 39.65 -5.97
N LYS A 412 20.49 39.04 -7.08
CA LYS A 412 21.31 39.65 -8.11
C LYS A 412 20.50 40.60 -9.02
N ILE A 413 19.30 40.18 -9.42
CA ILE A 413 18.47 40.91 -10.39
C ILE A 413 17.54 41.92 -9.74
N THR A 414 17.43 41.94 -8.40
CA THR A 414 16.54 42.85 -7.69
C THR A 414 17.13 44.24 -7.72
N ALA A 415 16.36 45.17 -8.32
CA ALA A 415 16.69 46.60 -8.33
C ALA A 415 16.69 47.20 -6.92
N PRO A 416 17.54 48.16 -6.62
CA PRO A 416 17.61 48.75 -5.26
C PRO A 416 16.27 49.22 -4.71
N GLU A 417 15.42 49.79 -5.57
CA GLU A 417 14.09 50.32 -5.21
C GLU A 417 13.08 49.22 -4.85
N GLN A 418 13.31 48.01 -5.31
CA GLN A 418 12.42 46.83 -5.05
C GLN A 418 12.91 45.96 -3.90
N ARG A 419 14.13 46.18 -3.39
CA ARG A 419 14.79 45.28 -2.43
C ARG A 419 13.98 45.06 -1.16
N GLU A 420 13.44 46.11 -0.57
CA GLU A 420 12.61 46.00 0.65
C GLU A 420 11.34 45.16 0.42
N ALA A 421 10.65 45.39 -0.68
CA ALA A 421 9.43 44.66 -1.03
C ALA A 421 9.74 43.18 -1.34
N VAL A 422 10.85 42.89 -2.03
CA VAL A 422 11.30 41.53 -2.36
C VAL A 422 11.68 40.75 -1.08
N GLU A 423 12.46 41.36 -0.18
CA GLU A 423 12.83 40.70 1.08
C GLU A 423 11.64 40.45 1.99
N ALA A 424 10.70 41.41 2.09
CA ALA A 424 9.47 41.19 2.84
C ALA A 424 8.65 40.02 2.26
N TYR A 425 8.58 39.89 0.93
CA TYR A 425 7.86 38.82 0.26
C TYR A 425 8.56 37.45 0.41
N LYS A 426 9.90 37.44 0.31
CA LYS A 426 10.72 36.21 0.62
C LYS A 426 10.41 35.71 2.03
N ALA A 427 10.42 36.61 3.02
CA ALA A 427 10.11 36.27 4.41
C ALA A 427 8.66 35.80 4.61
N GLN A 428 7.70 36.30 3.84
CA GLN A 428 6.31 35.84 3.83
C GLN A 428 6.19 34.43 3.21
N ALA A 429 6.77 34.23 2.03
CA ALA A 429 6.72 32.95 1.32
C ALA A 429 7.41 31.81 2.10
N ALA A 430 8.50 32.09 2.79
CA ALA A 430 9.21 31.12 3.63
C ALA A 430 8.37 30.55 4.78
N ARG A 431 7.29 31.24 5.17
CA ARG A 431 6.34 30.76 6.21
C ARG A 431 5.27 29.84 5.66
N GLN A 432 5.11 29.77 4.33
CA GLN A 432 4.09 28.97 3.68
C GLN A 432 4.66 27.61 3.26
N SER A 433 3.80 26.61 3.25
CA SER A 433 4.15 25.29 2.73
C SER A 433 4.07 25.25 1.19
N ASP A 434 4.78 24.31 0.57
CA ASP A 434 4.70 24.10 -0.89
C ASP A 434 3.24 23.83 -1.34
N ILE A 435 2.44 23.12 -0.53
CA ILE A 435 1.03 22.83 -0.82
C ILE A 435 0.16 24.08 -0.74
N GLU A 436 0.35 24.92 0.29
CA GLU A 436 -0.36 26.20 0.39
C GLU A 436 0.02 27.15 -0.75
N ARG A 437 1.26 27.06 -1.22
CA ARG A 437 1.74 27.83 -2.36
C ARG A 437 1.14 27.34 -3.69
N GLU A 438 0.96 26.03 -3.86
CA GLU A 438 0.38 25.40 -5.06
C GLU A 438 -1.16 25.42 -5.09
N ALA A 439 -1.85 25.76 -4.01
CA ALA A 439 -3.31 25.70 -3.93
C ALA A 439 -3.98 26.51 -5.05
N ALA A 440 -4.86 25.85 -5.81
CA ALA A 440 -5.46 26.41 -7.02
C ALA A 440 -6.43 27.55 -6.71
N ASP A 441 -7.11 27.50 -5.57
CA ASP A 441 -8.11 28.46 -5.08
C ASP A 441 -7.49 29.67 -4.37
N LYS A 442 -6.17 29.66 -4.13
CA LYS A 442 -5.47 30.76 -3.49
C LYS A 442 -5.28 31.92 -4.45
N GLU A 443 -5.54 33.13 -3.96
CA GLU A 443 -5.21 34.35 -4.69
C GLU A 443 -3.72 34.40 -5.01
N LYS A 444 -3.38 34.57 -6.29
CA LYS A 444 -1.99 34.64 -6.74
C LYS A 444 -1.39 36.01 -6.39
N THR A 445 -0.27 35.96 -5.66
CA THR A 445 0.48 37.14 -5.23
C THR A 445 1.91 37.08 -5.72
N GLY A 446 2.54 38.25 -5.86
CA GLY A 446 3.92 38.37 -6.26
C GLY A 446 4.43 39.81 -6.15
N VAL A 447 5.74 39.96 -6.29
CA VAL A 447 6.44 41.25 -6.25
C VAL A 447 7.35 41.35 -7.47
N PHE A 448 7.33 42.48 -8.16
CA PHE A 448 8.24 42.83 -9.26
C PHE A 448 9.65 43.00 -8.71
N THR A 449 10.63 42.41 -9.35
CA THR A 449 12.05 42.51 -8.93
C THR A 449 12.76 43.78 -9.42
N GLY A 450 12.17 44.49 -10.39
CA GLY A 450 12.84 45.53 -11.14
C GLY A 450 13.73 45.05 -12.28
N GLY A 451 14.01 43.72 -12.33
CA GLY A 451 14.80 43.09 -13.38
C GLY A 451 13.96 42.55 -14.54
N TYR A 452 14.62 42.24 -15.64
CA TYR A 452 13.98 41.79 -16.88
C TYR A 452 14.75 40.59 -17.48
N ALA A 453 14.01 39.76 -18.19
CA ALA A 453 14.55 38.68 -19.01
C ALA A 453 14.31 38.98 -20.50
N ILE A 454 15.15 38.42 -21.36
CA ILE A 454 15.00 38.48 -22.82
C ILE A 454 14.44 37.16 -23.28
N ASN A 455 13.27 37.16 -23.92
CA ASN A 455 12.65 35.99 -24.49
C ASN A 455 13.44 35.56 -25.76
N PRO A 456 14.00 34.34 -25.81
CA PRO A 456 14.89 33.91 -26.89
C PRO A 456 14.20 33.68 -28.22
N VAL A 457 12.85 33.64 -28.28
CA VAL A 457 12.11 33.36 -29.53
C VAL A 457 11.72 34.61 -30.30
N ASN A 458 11.59 35.78 -29.62
CA ASN A 458 11.19 37.03 -30.24
C ASN A 458 12.04 38.24 -29.81
N ASN A 459 13.03 38.06 -28.95
CA ASN A 459 13.90 39.07 -28.33
C ASN A 459 13.14 40.16 -27.53
N GLU A 460 11.93 39.88 -27.11
CA GLU A 460 11.15 40.78 -26.25
C GLU A 460 11.71 40.81 -24.84
N ARG A 461 11.66 42.00 -24.25
CA ARG A 461 12.03 42.28 -22.88
C ARG A 461 10.82 42.03 -21.98
N ILE A 462 10.87 41.05 -21.09
CA ILE A 462 9.79 40.64 -20.20
C ILE A 462 10.17 40.87 -18.73
N PRO A 463 9.26 41.42 -17.87
CA PRO A 463 9.57 41.68 -16.46
C PRO A 463 9.70 40.40 -15.64
N ILE A 464 10.63 40.39 -14.67
CA ILE A 464 10.84 39.26 -13.77
C ILE A 464 10.15 39.57 -12.43
N TRP A 465 9.24 38.68 -12.04
CA TRP A 465 8.52 38.70 -10.77
C TRP A 465 8.96 37.58 -9.87
N ILE A 466 8.83 37.72 -8.56
CA ILE A 466 8.81 36.63 -7.63
C ILE A 466 7.38 36.33 -7.19
N ALA A 467 7.02 35.05 -7.14
CA ALA A 467 5.69 34.65 -6.68
C ALA A 467 5.73 33.34 -5.91
N ASP A 468 4.85 33.20 -4.93
CA ASP A 468 4.81 32.07 -4.03
C ASP A 468 4.31 30.77 -4.68
N TYR A 469 3.63 30.81 -5.81
CA TYR A 469 3.18 29.62 -6.54
C TYR A 469 4.26 28.97 -7.42
N VAL A 470 5.45 29.55 -7.52
CA VAL A 470 6.63 28.98 -8.18
C VAL A 470 7.54 28.38 -7.10
N LEU A 471 7.96 27.15 -7.28
CA LEU A 471 8.74 26.39 -6.30
C LEU A 471 10.15 26.05 -6.81
N MET A 472 11.18 26.26 -6.00
CA MET A 472 12.54 25.77 -6.27
C MET A 472 12.61 24.25 -6.36
N SER A 473 11.62 23.57 -5.81
CA SER A 473 11.57 22.13 -5.71
C SER A 473 11.00 21.44 -6.96
N TYR A 474 10.51 22.22 -7.94
CA TYR A 474 9.98 21.70 -9.20
C TYR A 474 10.55 22.49 -10.38
N GLY A 475 11.17 21.78 -11.33
CA GLY A 475 11.89 22.40 -12.45
C GLY A 475 13.14 23.15 -11.98
N THR A 476 13.34 24.33 -12.50
CA THR A 476 14.48 25.19 -12.22
C THR A 476 14.21 26.26 -11.18
N GLY A 477 13.00 26.39 -10.68
CA GLY A 477 12.57 27.51 -9.84
C GLY A 477 12.27 28.79 -10.59
N ALA A 478 12.28 28.74 -11.93
CA ALA A 478 11.91 29.82 -12.83
C ALA A 478 10.89 29.31 -13.87
N ILE A 479 9.87 30.08 -14.16
CA ILE A 479 8.88 29.76 -15.19
C ILE A 479 8.67 30.97 -16.11
N MET A 480 8.45 30.71 -17.38
CA MET A 480 7.81 31.67 -18.27
C MET A 480 6.31 31.72 -17.98
N ALA A 481 5.73 32.85 -17.95
CA ALA A 481 4.30 33.03 -17.75
C ALA A 481 3.59 33.36 -19.07
N VAL A 482 2.57 32.54 -19.37
CA VAL A 482 1.81 32.65 -20.63
C VAL A 482 0.34 32.88 -20.32
N PRO A 483 -0.06 34.11 -20.02
CA PRO A 483 -1.38 34.38 -19.46
C PRO A 483 -2.54 34.06 -20.42
N ALA A 484 -2.33 34.06 -21.73
CA ALA A 484 -3.38 33.62 -22.65
C ALA A 484 -3.72 32.15 -22.59
N HIS A 485 -2.81 31.29 -22.05
CA HIS A 485 -2.91 29.81 -22.12
C HIS A 485 -2.69 29.10 -20.79
N ASP A 486 -2.50 29.80 -19.66
CA ASP A 486 -2.47 29.28 -18.30
C ASP A 486 -3.35 30.12 -17.39
N GLU A 487 -4.29 29.48 -16.67
CA GLU A 487 -5.26 30.18 -15.83
C GLU A 487 -4.62 30.92 -14.65
N ARG A 488 -3.50 30.38 -14.09
CA ARG A 488 -2.77 31.01 -12.98
C ARG A 488 -2.10 32.28 -13.46
N ASP A 489 -1.46 32.22 -14.62
CA ASP A 489 -0.77 33.34 -15.25
C ASP A 489 -1.76 34.40 -15.73
N PHE A 490 -2.95 33.95 -16.22
CA PHE A 490 -4.03 34.87 -16.59
C PHE A 490 -4.53 35.67 -15.39
N ALA A 491 -4.81 34.99 -14.26
CA ALA A 491 -5.26 35.64 -13.03
C ALA A 491 -4.19 36.65 -12.51
N PHE A 492 -2.92 36.23 -12.55
CA PHE A 492 -1.79 37.07 -12.17
C PHE A 492 -1.66 38.30 -13.09
N ALA A 493 -1.69 38.09 -14.41
CA ALA A 493 -1.60 39.19 -15.40
C ALA A 493 -2.73 40.18 -15.27
N LYS A 494 -3.96 39.75 -15.07
CA LYS A 494 -5.11 40.63 -14.81
C LYS A 494 -4.94 41.45 -13.53
N LYS A 495 -4.46 40.82 -12.45
CA LYS A 495 -4.23 41.52 -11.17
C LYS A 495 -3.18 42.63 -11.26
N TYR A 496 -2.08 42.37 -11.96
CA TYR A 496 -0.93 43.25 -12.05
C TYR A 496 -0.89 44.03 -13.37
N ASN A 497 -1.98 44.00 -14.16
CA ASN A 497 -2.13 44.68 -15.44
C ASN A 497 -0.98 44.40 -16.42
N LEU A 498 -0.58 43.14 -16.53
CA LEU A 498 0.47 42.70 -17.45
C LEU A 498 -0.13 42.31 -18.81
N PRO A 499 0.64 42.39 -19.93
CA PRO A 499 0.18 42.02 -21.25
C PRO A 499 -0.30 40.58 -21.34
N ILE A 500 -1.35 40.34 -22.17
CA ILE A 500 -1.88 39.00 -22.48
C ILE A 500 -1.83 38.85 -23.99
N VAL A 501 -1.00 37.96 -24.51
CA VAL A 501 -0.78 37.71 -25.94
C VAL A 501 -1.29 36.31 -26.31
N GLU A 502 -2.32 36.28 -27.18
CA GLU A 502 -2.87 35.03 -27.70
C GLU A 502 -1.90 34.44 -28.72
N VAL A 503 -1.48 33.19 -28.52
CA VAL A 503 -0.59 32.44 -29.43
C VAL A 503 -1.17 31.08 -29.89
N ILE A 504 -2.30 30.70 -29.33
CA ILE A 504 -3.09 29.56 -29.81
C ILE A 504 -4.54 29.96 -29.86
N ARG A 505 -5.15 29.79 -31.05
CA ARG A 505 -6.52 30.18 -31.34
C ARG A 505 -7.34 28.96 -31.77
N PRO A 506 -8.63 28.85 -31.38
CA PRO A 506 -9.54 27.81 -31.87
C PRO A 506 -9.55 27.75 -33.39
N GLU A 507 -9.54 26.55 -33.98
CA GLU A 507 -9.60 26.36 -35.43
C GLU A 507 -10.92 26.97 -36.00
N GLY A 508 -10.81 27.82 -37.02
CA GLY A 508 -11.98 28.50 -37.64
C GLY A 508 -12.36 29.84 -37.02
N GLN A 509 -11.61 30.34 -36.03
CA GLN A 509 -11.76 31.71 -35.53
C GLN A 509 -10.72 32.59 -36.16
N GLU A 510 -11.13 33.57 -37.03
CA GLU A 510 -10.21 34.40 -37.79
C GLU A 510 -9.74 35.64 -37.00
N GLU A 511 -10.56 36.17 -36.14
CA GLU A 511 -10.26 37.39 -35.37
C GLU A 511 -9.88 37.10 -33.91
N ALA A 512 -8.99 37.92 -33.34
CA ALA A 512 -8.66 37.88 -31.92
C ALA A 512 -9.90 38.30 -31.09
N SER A 513 -10.32 37.42 -30.17
CA SER A 513 -11.37 37.77 -29.20
C SER A 513 -10.76 38.25 -27.88
N GLU A 514 -11.39 39.20 -27.19
CA GLU A 514 -10.97 39.52 -25.82
C GLU A 514 -11.11 38.29 -24.93
N LEU A 515 -9.97 37.79 -24.47
CA LEU A 515 -9.95 36.61 -23.59
C LEU A 515 -10.51 36.96 -22.20
N LYS A 516 -11.59 36.32 -21.82
CA LYS A 516 -12.18 36.42 -20.47
C LYS A 516 -11.52 35.44 -19.49
N THR A 517 -10.97 34.36 -20.00
CA THR A 517 -10.21 33.31 -19.28
C THR A 517 -9.09 32.81 -20.19
N ALA A 518 -8.09 32.14 -19.64
CA ALA A 518 -7.07 31.47 -20.43
C ALA A 518 -7.68 30.42 -21.36
N TYR A 519 -7.13 30.28 -22.58
CA TYR A 519 -7.53 29.26 -23.53
C TYR A 519 -6.52 28.11 -23.53
N THR A 520 -6.94 26.94 -23.10
CA THR A 520 -6.10 25.73 -22.97
C THR A 520 -6.43 24.62 -23.98
N GLY A 521 -7.32 24.92 -24.95
CA GLY A 521 -7.82 23.95 -25.91
C GLY A 521 -6.91 23.71 -27.13
N ALA A 522 -7.39 22.87 -28.05
CA ALA A 522 -6.77 22.64 -29.36
C ALA A 522 -7.04 23.81 -30.31
N GLY A 523 -6.16 24.02 -31.29
CA GLY A 523 -6.30 25.08 -32.25
C GLY A 523 -5.14 25.21 -33.22
N VAL A 524 -4.83 26.44 -33.62
CA VAL A 524 -3.70 26.77 -34.46
C VAL A 524 -2.84 27.82 -33.80
N MET A 525 -1.54 27.76 -34.01
CA MET A 525 -0.60 28.75 -33.52
C MET A 525 -0.80 30.06 -34.30
N VAL A 526 -0.84 31.19 -33.60
CA VAL A 526 -0.91 32.55 -34.11
C VAL A 526 0.11 33.42 -33.37
N ASN A 527 0.50 34.55 -33.92
CA ASN A 527 1.51 35.46 -33.33
C ASN A 527 2.84 34.74 -32.94
N SER A 528 3.14 33.63 -33.62
CA SER A 528 4.25 32.71 -33.29
C SER A 528 5.28 32.63 -34.42
N GLY A 529 5.44 33.73 -35.21
CA GLY A 529 6.41 33.82 -36.29
C GLY A 529 6.22 32.73 -37.36
N SER A 530 7.26 31.97 -37.63
CA SER A 530 7.22 30.89 -38.65
C SER A 530 6.29 29.73 -38.29
N PHE A 531 5.78 29.67 -37.09
CA PHE A 531 4.87 28.61 -36.64
C PHE A 531 3.39 28.99 -36.79
N ASN A 532 3.07 30.18 -37.27
CA ASN A 532 1.68 30.57 -37.54
C ASN A 532 0.98 29.56 -38.45
N GLY A 533 -0.21 29.11 -38.06
CA GLY A 533 -0.98 28.10 -38.78
C GLY A 533 -0.64 26.62 -38.37
N THR A 534 0.38 26.41 -37.56
CA THR A 534 0.70 25.06 -37.05
C THR A 534 -0.42 24.57 -36.11
N LYS A 535 -0.90 23.33 -36.35
CA LYS A 535 -1.95 22.73 -35.53
C LYS A 535 -1.44 22.33 -34.15
N VAL A 536 -2.25 22.60 -33.14
CA VAL A 536 -2.05 22.24 -31.75
C VAL A 536 -3.23 21.39 -31.29
N ASN A 537 -2.95 20.25 -30.64
CA ASN A 537 -3.95 19.41 -30.01
C ASN A 537 -3.80 19.44 -28.47
N THR A 538 -4.57 18.63 -27.76
CA THR A 538 -4.51 18.52 -26.29
C THR A 538 -3.54 17.45 -25.78
N GLU A 539 -2.85 16.76 -26.69
CA GLU A 539 -1.85 15.77 -26.32
C GLU A 539 -0.59 16.43 -25.72
N LYS A 540 0.14 15.66 -24.91
CA LYS A 540 1.36 16.12 -24.26
C LYS A 540 2.61 15.72 -25.08
N GLY A 541 3.69 16.48 -24.88
CA GLY A 541 4.97 16.21 -25.50
C GLY A 541 4.89 16.19 -27.04
N ARG A 542 5.71 15.40 -27.68
CA ARG A 542 5.80 15.31 -29.16
C ARG A 542 4.56 14.77 -29.87
N LYS A 543 3.56 14.25 -29.14
CA LYS A 543 2.26 13.89 -29.72
C LYS A 543 1.43 15.11 -30.11
N ASN A 544 1.79 16.28 -29.61
CA ASN A 544 1.24 17.55 -30.04
C ASN A 544 2.13 18.13 -31.16
N PRO A 545 1.59 18.35 -32.40
CA PRO A 545 2.38 18.81 -33.52
C PRO A 545 3.06 20.16 -33.29
N GLY A 546 2.39 21.11 -32.61
CA GLY A 546 2.96 22.41 -32.28
C GLY A 546 4.14 22.28 -31.32
N ILE A 547 3.97 21.48 -30.25
CA ILE A 547 5.05 21.20 -29.29
C ILE A 547 6.23 20.53 -29.99
N SER A 548 5.99 19.50 -30.84
CA SER A 548 7.06 18.81 -31.55
C SER A 548 7.86 19.73 -32.45
N ALA A 549 7.17 20.53 -33.27
CA ALA A 549 7.83 21.44 -34.20
C ALA A 549 8.66 22.52 -33.48
N VAL A 550 8.18 23.03 -32.35
CA VAL A 550 8.93 24.00 -31.56
C VAL A 550 10.13 23.39 -30.86
N ILE A 551 10.01 22.15 -30.33
CA ILE A 551 11.17 21.45 -29.74
C ILE A 551 12.28 21.27 -30.80
N ASP A 552 11.95 20.76 -32.00
CA ASP A 552 12.92 20.59 -33.07
C ASP A 552 13.62 21.91 -33.42
N TRP A 553 12.89 23.00 -33.49
CA TRP A 553 13.43 24.32 -33.74
C TRP A 553 14.32 24.87 -32.59
N LEU A 554 13.93 24.63 -31.32
CA LEU A 554 14.73 25.03 -30.15
C LEU A 554 16.09 24.30 -30.15
N GLU A 555 16.09 23.02 -30.52
CA GLU A 555 17.30 22.18 -30.63
C GLU A 555 18.18 22.67 -31.79
N GLU A 556 17.58 22.97 -32.98
CA GLU A 556 18.30 23.52 -34.13
C GLU A 556 18.97 24.86 -33.79
N LYS A 557 18.30 25.74 -33.04
CA LYS A 557 18.81 27.05 -32.62
C LYS A 557 19.80 26.95 -31.43
N GLY A 558 19.89 25.82 -30.75
CA GLY A 558 20.75 25.64 -29.59
C GLY A 558 20.30 26.45 -28.35
N ILE A 559 19.03 26.86 -28.31
CA ILE A 559 18.42 27.67 -27.20
C ILE A 559 17.54 26.84 -26.27
N GLY A 560 17.33 25.59 -26.57
CA GLY A 560 16.57 24.65 -25.74
C GLY A 560 16.69 23.22 -26.24
N LYS A 561 16.08 22.30 -25.53
CA LYS A 561 16.07 20.89 -25.89
C LYS A 561 14.86 20.19 -25.28
N GLU A 562 14.46 19.05 -25.83
CA GLU A 562 13.49 18.15 -25.20
C GLU A 562 13.92 17.80 -23.78
N SER A 563 13.00 17.84 -22.86
CA SER A 563 13.27 17.53 -21.47
C SER A 563 12.08 16.86 -20.80
N VAL A 564 12.38 15.97 -19.86
CA VAL A 564 11.39 15.32 -19.00
C VAL A 564 11.68 15.70 -17.56
N ASN A 565 10.68 16.19 -16.87
CA ASN A 565 10.75 16.50 -15.45
C ASN A 565 9.80 15.64 -14.63
N TYR A 566 10.18 15.39 -13.38
CA TYR A 566 9.41 14.62 -12.44
C TYR A 566 9.12 15.46 -11.20
N ARG A 567 7.91 15.31 -10.65
CA ARG A 567 7.57 15.84 -9.33
C ARG A 567 8.18 14.98 -8.22
N TYR A 568 8.49 13.71 -8.55
CA TYR A 568 9.20 12.77 -7.71
C TYR A 568 10.58 13.29 -7.34
N ARG A 569 10.98 13.05 -6.11
CA ARG A 569 12.28 13.46 -5.58
C ARG A 569 13.03 12.25 -5.05
N ASP A 570 14.36 12.41 -4.99
CA ASP A 570 15.22 11.40 -4.39
C ASP A 570 14.85 11.16 -2.93
N TRP A 571 14.94 9.92 -2.52
CA TRP A 571 14.54 9.47 -1.19
C TRP A 571 15.56 9.93 -0.14
N LEU A 572 15.11 10.73 0.84
CA LEU A 572 15.89 11.18 1.98
C LEU A 572 16.08 10.05 2.98
N ILE A 573 17.32 9.62 3.15
CA ILE A 573 17.69 8.48 4.02
C ILE A 573 18.05 8.88 5.44
N SER A 574 18.78 9.96 5.64
CA SER A 574 19.28 10.41 6.94
C SER A 574 18.20 10.67 7.98
N ARG A 575 18.37 10.13 9.18
CA ARG A 575 17.55 10.41 10.38
C ARG A 575 18.44 10.70 11.56
N GLN A 576 18.22 11.83 12.22
CA GLN A 576 18.97 12.25 13.42
C GLN A 576 18.39 11.54 14.65
N ARG A 577 18.49 10.21 14.65
CA ARG A 577 17.90 9.33 15.67
C ARG A 577 18.88 8.26 16.09
N TYR A 578 18.69 7.74 17.31
CA TYR A 578 19.46 6.61 17.82
C TYR A 578 18.96 5.28 17.28
N TRP A 579 17.64 5.04 17.36
CA TRP A 579 17.07 3.73 17.08
C TRP A 579 16.77 3.55 15.59
N GLY A 580 17.77 3.11 14.86
CA GLY A 580 17.72 2.87 13.41
C GLY A 580 19.00 2.20 12.94
N ALA A 581 18.97 1.60 11.75
CA ALA A 581 20.18 1.02 11.14
C ALA A 581 21.20 2.13 10.90
N PRO A 582 22.43 2.04 11.40
CA PRO A 582 23.47 3.03 11.17
C PRO A 582 23.77 3.23 9.68
N ILE A 583 24.11 4.45 9.27
CA ILE A 583 24.64 4.68 7.92
C ILE A 583 26.13 4.30 7.96
N PRO A 584 26.56 3.26 7.20
CA PRO A 584 27.88 2.67 7.36
C PRO A 584 28.97 3.46 6.62
N MET A 585 29.11 4.75 6.98
CA MET A 585 30.05 5.66 6.33
C MET A 585 31.01 6.30 7.33
N ILE A 586 32.23 6.55 6.87
CA ILE A 586 33.30 7.15 7.66
C ILE A 586 33.83 8.38 6.92
N TYR A 587 33.88 9.53 7.58
CA TYR A 587 34.42 10.75 7.06
C TYR A 587 35.89 10.92 7.49
N CYS A 588 36.78 11.11 6.52
CA CYS A 588 38.18 11.44 6.71
C CYS A 588 38.45 12.78 6.03
N GLU A 589 39.11 13.69 6.69
CA GLU A 589 39.42 15.01 6.10
C GLU A 589 40.23 14.92 4.79
N LYS A 590 41.09 13.87 4.65
CA LYS A 590 41.91 13.66 3.45
C LYS A 590 41.19 12.94 2.32
N HIS A 591 40.26 12.02 2.67
CA HIS A 591 39.65 11.11 1.70
C HIS A 591 38.14 11.32 1.56
N GLY A 592 37.55 12.25 2.32
CA GLY A 592 36.10 12.46 2.33
C GLY A 592 35.35 11.27 2.90
N TRP A 593 34.15 11.01 2.39
CA TRP A 593 33.27 9.91 2.80
C TRP A 593 33.71 8.58 2.20
N ASN A 594 33.98 7.61 3.05
CA ASN A 594 34.36 6.24 2.68
C ASN A 594 33.42 5.24 3.35
N PRO A 595 33.07 4.12 2.71
CA PRO A 595 32.26 3.09 3.34
C PRO A 595 33.06 2.37 4.45
N VAL A 596 32.36 1.90 5.47
CA VAL A 596 32.90 0.93 6.43
C VAL A 596 33.31 -0.32 5.65
N PRO A 597 34.46 -0.94 5.91
CA PRO A 597 34.84 -2.23 5.32
C PRO A 597 33.77 -3.28 5.55
N GLU A 598 33.44 -4.06 4.50
CA GLU A 598 32.30 -5.00 4.55
C GLU A 598 32.47 -6.10 5.60
N ASP A 599 33.71 -6.46 5.92
CA ASP A 599 34.08 -7.42 6.97
C ASP A 599 33.92 -6.86 8.40
N GLN A 600 33.68 -5.55 8.55
CA GLN A 600 33.43 -4.88 9.82
C GLN A 600 31.93 -4.58 10.04
N LEU A 601 31.07 -5.03 9.15
CA LEU A 601 29.63 -4.92 9.32
C LEU A 601 29.08 -6.04 10.24
N PRO A 602 28.06 -5.74 11.05
CA PRO A 602 27.36 -4.47 11.19
C PRO A 602 28.05 -3.48 12.11
N VAL A 603 27.76 -2.18 11.92
CA VAL A 603 28.14 -1.12 12.85
C VAL A 603 27.22 -1.16 14.06
N ILE A 604 27.68 -1.74 15.15
CA ILE A 604 26.86 -1.97 16.36
C ILE A 604 26.51 -0.64 17.04
N LEU A 605 25.21 -0.48 17.36
CA LEU A 605 24.72 0.65 18.15
C LEU A 605 25.20 0.55 19.59
N PRO A 606 25.67 1.68 20.20
CA PRO A 606 26.11 1.67 21.59
C PRO A 606 24.91 1.55 22.55
N GLU A 607 25.01 0.76 23.59
CA GLU A 607 23.98 0.60 24.62
C GLU A 607 23.99 1.73 25.66
N ASP A 608 25.15 2.36 25.88
CA ASP A 608 25.42 3.40 26.88
C ASP A 608 25.18 4.83 26.37
N VAL A 609 24.15 5.01 25.54
CA VAL A 609 23.82 6.29 24.91
C VAL A 609 22.68 6.99 25.63
N GLU A 610 22.73 8.34 25.72
CA GLU A 610 21.53 9.12 26.04
C GLU A 610 20.63 9.20 24.79
N TRP A 611 19.72 8.26 24.70
CA TRP A 611 18.87 8.03 23.54
C TRP A 611 17.68 9.01 23.41
N ARG A 612 17.45 9.87 24.41
CA ARG A 612 16.39 10.87 24.35
C ARG A 612 16.73 12.00 23.40
N PRO A 613 15.75 12.55 22.67
CA PRO A 613 16.00 13.65 21.75
C PRO A 613 16.51 14.90 22.45
N THR A 614 17.71 15.37 22.08
CA THR A 614 18.34 16.55 22.69
C THR A 614 18.52 17.73 21.71
N GLY A 615 18.09 17.57 20.44
CA GLY A 615 18.29 18.56 19.37
C GLY A 615 19.37 18.15 18.35
N GLU A 616 20.24 17.23 18.72
CA GLU A 616 21.25 16.60 17.89
C GLU A 616 21.03 15.08 17.87
N SER A 617 21.69 14.39 16.93
CA SER A 617 21.70 12.92 16.95
C SER A 617 22.35 12.42 18.23
N PRO A 618 21.72 11.51 18.98
CA PRO A 618 22.33 10.91 20.18
C PRO A 618 23.69 10.26 19.90
N LEU A 619 23.88 9.66 18.71
CA LEU A 619 25.14 9.06 18.30
C LEU A 619 26.25 10.12 18.11
N LYS A 620 25.88 11.33 17.64
CA LYS A 620 26.81 12.46 17.51
C LYS A 620 27.34 12.93 18.88
N LEU A 621 26.50 12.86 19.90
CA LEU A 621 26.82 13.26 21.26
C LEU A 621 27.58 12.18 22.04
N HIS A 622 27.59 10.93 21.55
CA HIS A 622 28.31 9.83 22.20
C HIS A 622 29.83 10.10 22.19
N PRO A 623 30.54 9.96 23.33
CA PRO A 623 31.90 10.41 23.45
C PRO A 623 32.92 9.64 22.59
N THR A 624 32.72 8.35 22.40
CA THR A 624 33.69 7.44 21.77
C THR A 624 33.17 6.76 20.49
N TRP A 625 31.90 6.38 20.40
CA TRP A 625 31.37 5.56 19.31
C TRP A 625 31.59 6.14 17.91
N LYS A 626 31.50 7.47 17.78
CA LYS A 626 31.73 8.17 16.50
C LYS A 626 33.17 8.15 16.03
N ASN A 627 34.15 7.94 16.93
CA ASN A 627 35.56 8.00 16.62
C ASN A 627 36.03 6.66 16.05
N THR A 628 36.73 6.70 14.92
CA THR A 628 37.25 5.51 14.24
C THR A 628 38.51 5.85 13.46
N ALA A 629 39.07 4.89 12.74
CA ALA A 629 40.18 5.10 11.82
C ALA A 629 39.65 5.15 10.38
N CYS A 630 40.27 5.94 9.54
CA CYS A 630 40.01 5.97 8.10
C CYS A 630 40.39 4.64 7.47
N PRO A 631 39.52 3.98 6.72
CA PRO A 631 39.79 2.69 6.09
C PRO A 631 40.84 2.78 4.97
N VAL A 632 41.13 3.99 4.48
CA VAL A 632 42.11 4.22 3.42
C VAL A 632 43.51 4.52 3.96
N CYS A 633 43.63 5.40 4.97
CA CYS A 633 44.93 5.85 5.48
C CYS A 633 45.23 5.47 6.94
N GLY A 634 44.25 4.91 7.67
CA GLY A 634 44.46 4.55 9.08
C GLY A 634 44.44 5.72 10.08
N GLU A 635 44.37 6.97 9.63
CA GLU A 635 44.30 8.13 10.50
C GLU A 635 42.98 8.29 11.21
N PRO A 636 42.88 9.07 12.30
CA PRO A 636 41.65 9.37 12.98
C PRO A 636 40.55 9.89 12.02
N ALA A 637 39.38 9.34 12.13
CA ALA A 637 38.25 9.66 11.29
C ALA A 637 36.93 9.58 12.12
N VAL A 638 35.82 10.01 11.54
CA VAL A 638 34.54 10.11 12.22
C VAL A 638 33.48 9.28 11.49
N ARG A 639 32.79 8.41 12.21
CA ARG A 639 31.61 7.71 11.68
C ARG A 639 30.46 8.68 11.38
N GLU A 640 29.68 8.38 10.36
CA GLU A 640 28.35 9.00 10.22
C GLU A 640 27.50 8.72 11.48
N THR A 641 26.79 9.73 11.93
CA THR A 641 26.02 9.69 13.17
C THR A 641 24.50 9.71 12.94
N ASP A 642 24.07 9.81 11.69
CA ASP A 642 22.69 9.61 11.31
C ASP A 642 22.39 8.12 11.12
N THR A 643 21.17 7.72 11.40
CA THR A 643 20.64 6.39 11.06
C THR A 643 19.80 6.45 9.79
N MET A 644 19.54 5.31 9.19
CA MET A 644 18.72 5.22 8.00
C MET A 644 17.23 5.35 8.29
N ASP A 645 16.47 5.81 7.32
CA ASP A 645 15.02 5.73 7.33
C ASP A 645 14.56 4.27 7.55
N THR A 646 13.54 4.10 8.38
CA THR A 646 12.91 2.78 8.67
C THR A 646 12.57 2.01 7.39
N PHE A 647 12.08 2.70 6.35
CA PHE A 647 11.73 2.06 5.08
C PHE A 647 12.92 1.41 4.34
N MET A 648 14.14 1.75 4.69
CA MET A 648 15.31 1.04 4.16
C MET A 648 15.31 -0.43 4.60
N CYS A 649 15.02 -0.70 5.88
CA CYS A 649 14.91 -2.07 6.40
C CYS A 649 13.74 -2.81 5.75
N SER A 650 12.57 -2.17 5.64
CA SER A 650 11.39 -2.81 5.06
C SER A 650 11.39 -2.88 3.52
N SER A 651 12.38 -2.30 2.83
CA SER A 651 12.47 -2.39 1.36
C SER A 651 12.95 -3.75 0.85
N TRP A 652 13.53 -4.60 1.70
CA TRP A 652 14.10 -5.88 1.29
C TRP A 652 13.68 -7.08 2.18
N TYR A 653 12.79 -6.89 3.17
CA TYR A 653 12.39 -7.90 4.13
C TYR A 653 11.82 -9.18 3.49
N HIS A 654 11.18 -9.06 2.33
CA HIS A 654 10.70 -10.19 1.53
C HIS A 654 11.85 -11.08 1.02
N LEU A 655 13.04 -10.52 0.83
CA LEU A 655 14.26 -11.26 0.51
C LEU A 655 14.87 -11.88 1.78
N ALA A 656 14.87 -11.14 2.90
CA ALA A 656 15.37 -11.64 4.18
C ALA A 656 14.61 -12.89 4.65
N TYR A 657 13.29 -12.96 4.40
CA TYR A 657 12.48 -14.13 4.74
C TYR A 657 12.85 -15.41 3.99
N LEU A 658 13.55 -15.30 2.88
CA LEU A 658 13.98 -16.48 2.10
C LEU A 658 14.97 -17.32 2.88
N SER A 659 15.90 -16.67 3.57
CA SER A 659 16.94 -17.35 4.37
C SER A 659 17.39 -16.50 5.54
N PRO A 660 16.56 -16.29 6.58
CA PRO A 660 16.94 -15.52 7.76
C PRO A 660 18.21 -16.09 8.38
N TYR A 661 19.09 -15.22 8.85
CA TYR A 661 20.37 -15.59 9.46
C TYR A 661 21.39 -16.29 8.51
N TYR A 662 21.20 -16.12 7.18
CA TYR A 662 22.22 -16.51 6.21
C TYR A 662 23.38 -15.53 6.26
N ASP A 663 24.60 -16.03 6.52
CA ASP A 663 25.76 -15.20 6.84
C ASP A 663 26.68 -14.89 5.64
N LYS A 664 26.51 -15.62 4.52
CA LYS A 664 27.37 -15.50 3.32
C LYS A 664 26.91 -14.42 2.34
N ALA A 665 25.61 -14.15 2.29
CA ALA A 665 24.99 -13.19 1.41
C ALA A 665 23.66 -12.70 2.03
N PRO A 666 23.02 -11.64 1.50
CA PRO A 666 21.73 -11.17 2.02
C PRO A 666 20.62 -12.21 2.01
N PHE A 667 20.73 -13.19 1.12
CA PHE A 667 19.82 -14.34 1.00
C PHE A 667 20.52 -15.49 0.26
N ASP A 668 20.01 -16.69 0.43
CA ASP A 668 20.46 -17.87 -0.30
C ASP A 668 19.93 -17.87 -1.74
N GLU A 669 20.79 -18.12 -2.73
CA GLU A 669 20.45 -18.07 -4.15
C GLU A 669 19.41 -19.12 -4.55
N ALA A 670 19.49 -20.35 -3.99
CA ALA A 670 18.54 -21.41 -4.30
C ALA A 670 17.14 -21.07 -3.76
N GLU A 671 17.05 -20.51 -2.55
CA GLU A 671 15.80 -20.04 -1.97
C GLU A 671 15.22 -18.85 -2.79
N TYR A 672 16.09 -17.93 -3.25
CA TYR A 672 15.68 -16.84 -4.11
C TYR A 672 15.08 -17.35 -5.43
N ASN A 673 15.79 -18.21 -6.13
CA ASN A 673 15.39 -18.74 -7.44
C ASN A 673 14.09 -19.55 -7.36
N TYR A 674 13.85 -20.23 -6.24
CA TYR A 674 12.62 -20.98 -6.04
C TYR A 674 11.41 -20.07 -5.66
N TRP A 675 11.57 -19.14 -4.69
CA TRP A 675 10.45 -18.41 -4.12
C TRP A 675 10.10 -17.10 -4.83
N MET A 676 11.08 -16.40 -5.40
CA MET A 676 10.82 -15.10 -6.03
C MET A 676 10.19 -15.25 -7.44
N PRO A 677 9.43 -14.25 -7.88
CA PRO A 677 8.90 -13.10 -7.12
C PRO A 677 7.80 -13.49 -6.13
N VAL A 678 7.44 -12.57 -5.21
CA VAL A 678 6.28 -12.72 -4.33
C VAL A 678 5.01 -12.82 -5.16
N ASP A 679 4.21 -13.90 -4.96
CA ASP A 679 3.00 -14.13 -5.76
C ASP A 679 1.84 -13.24 -5.32
N THR A 680 1.63 -13.10 -4.01
CA THR A 680 0.56 -12.25 -3.46
C THR A 680 1.07 -11.45 -2.28
N TYR A 681 0.94 -10.12 -2.36
CA TYR A 681 1.25 -9.20 -1.28
C TYR A 681 -0.01 -8.51 -0.78
N THR A 682 -0.18 -8.48 0.54
CA THR A 682 -1.32 -7.82 1.19
C THR A 682 -0.84 -6.74 2.16
N GLY A 683 -1.43 -5.55 2.08
CA GLY A 683 -1.02 -4.43 2.92
C GLY A 683 -1.91 -3.19 2.76
N GLY A 684 -1.68 -2.16 3.59
CA GLY A 684 -2.43 -0.91 3.56
C GLY A 684 -2.14 -0.05 2.33
N ILE A 685 -3.17 0.63 1.83
CA ILE A 685 -3.04 1.51 0.66
C ILE A 685 -2.19 2.75 0.93
N GLU A 686 -2.02 3.13 2.19
CA GLU A 686 -1.17 4.24 2.61
C GLU A 686 0.29 4.08 2.18
N HIS A 687 0.71 2.85 1.93
CA HIS A 687 2.06 2.53 1.46
C HIS A 687 2.25 2.66 -0.05
N ALA A 688 1.20 3.04 -0.80
CA ALA A 688 1.26 3.17 -2.27
C ALA A 688 2.41 4.08 -2.74
N THR A 689 2.59 5.24 -2.09
CA THR A 689 3.62 6.24 -2.42
C THR A 689 4.81 6.26 -1.47
N MET A 690 4.92 5.30 -0.56
CA MET A 690 6.01 5.11 0.40
C MET A 690 6.69 3.77 0.16
N HIS A 691 6.48 2.79 1.04
CA HIS A 691 7.12 1.47 1.00
C HIS A 691 7.06 0.80 -0.39
N LEU A 692 5.90 0.84 -1.08
CA LEU A 692 5.76 0.18 -2.38
C LEU A 692 6.63 0.83 -3.48
N LEU A 693 6.83 2.15 -3.47
CA LEU A 693 7.77 2.79 -4.38
C LEU A 693 9.21 2.48 -4.01
N TYR A 694 9.53 2.50 -2.72
CA TYR A 694 10.89 2.26 -2.25
C TYR A 694 11.33 0.82 -2.52
N THR A 695 10.49 -0.17 -2.23
CA THR A 695 10.83 -1.59 -2.48
C THR A 695 10.95 -1.90 -3.98
N ARG A 696 10.13 -1.26 -4.85
CA ARG A 696 10.26 -1.38 -6.31
C ARG A 696 11.56 -0.76 -6.81
N PHE A 697 11.87 0.47 -6.38
CA PHE A 697 13.16 1.11 -6.68
C PHE A 697 14.32 0.22 -6.23
N PHE A 698 14.27 -0.26 -5.00
CA PHE A 698 15.31 -1.08 -4.39
C PHE A 698 15.55 -2.36 -5.22
N HIS A 699 14.48 -3.07 -5.57
CA HIS A 699 14.56 -4.26 -6.39
C HIS A 699 15.18 -4.00 -7.78
N LYS A 700 14.76 -2.92 -8.46
CA LYS A 700 15.33 -2.53 -9.77
C LYS A 700 16.81 -2.15 -9.66
N ALA A 701 17.19 -1.44 -8.60
CA ALA A 701 18.60 -1.11 -8.35
C ALA A 701 19.45 -2.37 -8.09
N LEU A 702 18.93 -3.34 -7.34
CA LEU A 702 19.60 -4.62 -7.11
C LEU A 702 19.66 -5.50 -8.36
N ARG A 703 18.62 -5.48 -9.20
CA ARG A 703 18.64 -6.11 -10.53
C ARG A 703 19.79 -5.58 -11.39
N ASP A 704 19.96 -4.27 -11.47
CA ASP A 704 21.05 -3.65 -12.23
C ASP A 704 22.44 -3.96 -11.66
N MET A 705 22.49 -4.44 -10.43
CA MET A 705 23.72 -4.94 -9.78
C MET A 705 23.91 -6.44 -9.99
N GLY A 706 22.95 -7.16 -10.58
CA GLY A 706 22.98 -8.61 -10.73
C GLY A 706 22.72 -9.38 -9.44
N ILE A 707 22.08 -8.73 -8.44
CA ILE A 707 21.75 -9.33 -7.13
C ILE A 707 20.35 -9.95 -7.15
N THR A 708 19.43 -9.34 -7.88
CA THR A 708 18.06 -9.85 -8.09
C THR A 708 17.75 -9.97 -9.57
N GLU A 709 16.70 -10.72 -9.91
CA GLU A 709 16.20 -10.89 -11.26
C GLU A 709 14.78 -10.32 -11.40
N GLY A 710 14.38 -10.04 -12.65
CA GLY A 710 13.06 -9.51 -12.95
C GLY A 710 12.91 -8.02 -12.65
N ASN A 711 11.78 -7.45 -13.01
CA ASN A 711 11.54 -6.01 -12.89
C ASN A 711 10.81 -5.62 -11.61
N GLU A 712 10.08 -6.54 -10.99
CA GLU A 712 9.21 -6.26 -9.86
C GLU A 712 9.32 -7.33 -8.78
N PRO A 713 9.36 -6.95 -7.50
CA PRO A 713 9.49 -7.90 -6.41
C PRO A 713 8.19 -8.66 -6.12
N MET A 714 7.03 -8.10 -6.51
CA MET A 714 5.69 -8.58 -6.12
C MET A 714 4.73 -8.45 -7.28
N ILE A 715 4.07 -9.56 -7.66
CA ILE A 715 3.21 -9.62 -8.84
C ILE A 715 1.80 -9.16 -8.55
N GLN A 716 1.15 -9.76 -7.55
CA GLN A 716 -0.22 -9.41 -7.17
C GLN A 716 -0.22 -8.59 -5.87
N LEU A 717 -0.86 -7.44 -5.89
CA LEU A 717 -1.10 -6.62 -4.70
C LEU A 717 -2.60 -6.57 -4.40
N ARG A 718 -2.95 -6.73 -3.12
CA ARG A 718 -4.32 -6.49 -2.64
C ARG A 718 -4.28 -5.66 -1.37
N ASN A 719 -5.11 -4.62 -1.33
CA ASN A 719 -5.16 -3.71 -0.19
C ASN A 719 -6.42 -3.95 0.63
N GLN A 720 -6.23 -4.13 1.94
CA GLN A 720 -7.36 -4.08 2.86
C GLN A 720 -7.80 -2.65 3.12
N GLY A 721 -9.09 -2.50 3.42
CA GLY A 721 -9.63 -1.24 3.92
C GLY A 721 -9.27 -0.98 5.37
N MET A 722 -9.60 0.20 5.85
CA MET A 722 -9.30 0.60 7.23
C MET A 722 -10.42 0.17 8.18
N VAL A 723 -10.06 -0.44 9.31
CA VAL A 723 -10.97 -0.64 10.42
C VAL A 723 -10.96 0.61 11.29
N LEU A 724 -12.08 1.29 11.36
CA LEU A 724 -12.28 2.48 12.18
C LEU A 724 -12.80 2.08 13.57
N ALA A 725 -12.68 2.96 14.55
CA ALA A 725 -13.35 2.79 15.84
C ALA A 725 -14.88 2.94 15.68
N GLU A 726 -15.66 2.58 16.69
CA GLU A 726 -17.12 2.68 16.67
C GLU A 726 -17.64 4.10 16.40
N ASP A 727 -16.86 5.13 16.78
CA ASP A 727 -17.11 6.55 16.51
C ASP A 727 -16.70 7.01 15.11
N HIS A 728 -16.39 6.09 14.21
CA HIS A 728 -15.88 6.33 12.85
C HIS A 728 -14.50 7.02 12.78
N SER A 729 -13.84 7.24 13.89
CA SER A 729 -12.49 7.79 13.90
C SER A 729 -11.44 6.71 13.65
N LYS A 730 -10.26 7.12 13.16
CA LYS A 730 -9.11 6.21 13.03
C LYS A 730 -8.71 5.70 14.42
N MET A 731 -8.57 4.38 14.56
CA MET A 731 -8.04 3.78 15.78
C MET A 731 -6.62 4.25 16.07
N SER A 732 -6.36 4.67 17.29
CA SER A 732 -5.04 5.13 17.71
C SER A 732 -4.81 4.80 19.17
N LYS A 733 -3.62 4.25 19.49
CA LYS A 733 -3.20 3.98 20.88
C LYS A 733 -3.21 5.24 21.74
N SER A 734 -2.87 6.40 21.15
CA SER A 734 -2.86 7.68 21.85
C SER A 734 -4.26 8.21 22.18
N ARG A 735 -5.30 7.76 21.48
CA ARG A 735 -6.71 8.11 21.73
C ARG A 735 -7.41 7.11 22.64
N GLY A 736 -6.80 5.94 22.90
CA GLY A 736 -7.40 4.89 23.71
C GLY A 736 -8.61 4.19 23.09
N ASN A 737 -8.86 4.37 21.80
CA ASN A 737 -9.98 3.80 21.05
C ASN A 737 -9.63 2.53 20.25
N VAL A 738 -8.54 1.86 20.63
CA VAL A 738 -8.04 0.65 19.98
C VAL A 738 -8.73 -0.58 20.56
N VAL A 739 -9.17 -1.48 19.70
CA VAL A 739 -9.69 -2.81 20.10
C VAL A 739 -8.54 -3.81 20.10
N ALA A 740 -8.27 -4.40 21.28
CA ALA A 740 -7.24 -5.42 21.44
C ALA A 740 -7.79 -6.81 21.06
N PRO A 741 -7.11 -7.58 20.21
CA PRO A 741 -7.56 -8.92 19.82
C PRO A 741 -7.61 -9.90 20.98
N ASP A 742 -6.70 -9.79 21.97
CA ASP A 742 -6.62 -10.70 23.12
C ASP A 742 -7.94 -10.81 23.89
N VAL A 743 -8.58 -9.66 24.17
CA VAL A 743 -9.87 -9.60 24.89
C VAL A 743 -10.97 -10.35 24.11
N LEU A 744 -10.93 -10.26 22.80
CA LEU A 744 -11.91 -10.94 21.94
C LEU A 744 -11.62 -12.44 21.86
N VAL A 745 -10.35 -12.83 21.76
CA VAL A 745 -9.92 -14.25 21.75
C VAL A 745 -10.27 -14.93 23.08
N ASP A 746 -9.99 -14.27 24.20
CA ASP A 746 -10.32 -14.82 25.52
C ASP A 746 -11.84 -15.02 25.70
N LYS A 747 -12.65 -14.13 25.11
CA LYS A 747 -14.12 -14.22 25.23
C LYS A 747 -14.75 -15.18 24.22
N TYR A 748 -14.31 -15.15 22.98
CA TYR A 748 -15.03 -15.82 21.87
C TYR A 748 -14.22 -16.94 21.18
N GLY A 749 -12.91 -17.00 21.41
CA GLY A 749 -11.99 -17.85 20.65
C GLY A 749 -11.45 -17.17 19.38
N ALA A 750 -10.26 -17.59 18.95
CA ALA A 750 -9.58 -17.05 17.78
C ALA A 750 -10.38 -17.25 16.48
N ASP A 751 -10.95 -18.46 16.29
CA ASP A 751 -11.73 -18.78 15.09
C ASP A 751 -12.96 -17.88 14.91
N THR A 752 -13.62 -17.52 16.03
CA THR A 752 -14.75 -16.58 15.98
C THR A 752 -14.28 -15.17 15.56
N VAL A 753 -13.16 -14.71 16.10
CA VAL A 753 -12.58 -13.39 15.74
C VAL A 753 -12.16 -13.39 14.27
N ARG A 754 -11.46 -14.43 13.80
CA ARG A 754 -11.05 -14.60 12.40
C ARG A 754 -12.26 -14.53 11.46
N ALA A 755 -13.26 -15.32 11.72
CA ALA A 755 -14.48 -15.38 10.91
C ALA A 755 -15.24 -14.03 10.91
N TYR A 756 -15.30 -13.34 12.05
CA TYR A 756 -15.94 -12.03 12.12
C TYR A 756 -15.18 -10.99 11.29
N LEU A 757 -13.85 -10.95 11.36
CA LEU A 757 -13.03 -10.04 10.56
C LEU A 757 -13.16 -10.27 9.04
N MET A 758 -13.42 -11.50 8.64
CA MET A 758 -13.70 -11.82 7.24
C MET A 758 -15.13 -11.47 6.82
N PHE A 759 -16.09 -11.36 7.76
CA PHE A 759 -17.52 -11.22 7.48
C PHE A 759 -18.04 -9.78 7.54
N PHE A 760 -17.55 -8.94 8.49
CA PHE A 760 -18.24 -7.69 8.87
C PHE A 760 -18.22 -6.60 7.79
N ALA A 761 -17.33 -6.71 6.78
CA ALA A 761 -17.22 -5.78 5.67
C ALA A 761 -16.60 -6.43 4.43
N ARG A 762 -16.78 -5.81 3.27
CA ARG A 762 -15.90 -6.11 2.13
C ARG A 762 -14.48 -5.73 2.54
N TRP A 763 -13.56 -6.68 2.39
CA TRP A 763 -12.20 -6.56 2.91
C TRP A 763 -11.44 -5.32 2.39
N GLU A 764 -11.60 -5.01 1.10
CA GLU A 764 -10.99 -3.84 0.45
C GLU A 764 -11.56 -2.48 0.93
N MET A 765 -12.78 -2.47 1.45
CA MET A 765 -13.46 -1.25 1.88
C MET A 765 -13.21 -0.92 3.35
N GLY A 766 -13.10 -1.95 4.20
CA GLY A 766 -13.12 -1.77 5.64
C GLY A 766 -14.47 -1.26 6.14
N ALA A 767 -14.59 -1.07 7.45
CA ALA A 767 -15.79 -0.53 8.10
C ALA A 767 -15.47 -0.04 9.52
N PRO A 768 -16.35 0.74 10.15
CA PRO A 768 -16.32 0.94 11.60
C PRO A 768 -16.50 -0.39 12.35
N TRP A 769 -15.77 -0.54 13.44
CA TRP A 769 -15.89 -1.71 14.32
C TRP A 769 -17.28 -1.75 14.96
N ASP A 770 -17.89 -2.94 15.00
CA ASP A 770 -19.14 -3.20 15.71
C ASP A 770 -18.90 -4.30 16.75
N SER A 771 -18.88 -3.92 18.02
CA SER A 771 -18.68 -4.84 19.13
C SER A 771 -19.86 -5.82 19.35
N GLN A 772 -21.02 -5.57 18.78
CA GLN A 772 -22.19 -6.45 18.88
C GLN A 772 -22.26 -7.46 17.74
N GLY A 773 -21.74 -7.10 16.56
CA GLY A 773 -21.78 -7.94 15.37
C GLY A 773 -21.10 -9.30 15.54
N ILE A 774 -20.02 -9.36 16.34
CA ILE A 774 -19.27 -10.59 16.61
C ILE A 774 -20.11 -11.68 17.30
N GLU A 775 -21.15 -11.31 18.05
CA GLU A 775 -22.04 -12.27 18.69
C GLU A 775 -22.81 -13.14 17.66
N GLY A 776 -23.08 -12.57 16.47
CA GLY A 776 -23.65 -13.31 15.35
C GLY A 776 -22.74 -14.46 14.91
N THR A 777 -21.47 -14.15 14.72
CA THR A 777 -20.45 -15.13 14.33
C THR A 777 -20.19 -16.16 15.44
N ALA A 778 -20.18 -15.72 16.71
CA ALA A 778 -20.05 -16.65 17.85
C ALA A 778 -21.22 -17.64 17.92
N ARG A 779 -22.46 -17.20 17.63
CA ARG A 779 -23.61 -18.13 17.53
C ARG A 779 -23.45 -19.10 16.36
N TRP A 780 -22.92 -18.64 15.23
CA TRP A 780 -22.64 -19.50 14.08
C TRP A 780 -21.61 -20.58 14.43
N MET A 781 -20.49 -20.24 15.08
CA MET A 781 -19.47 -21.22 15.49
C MET A 781 -20.05 -22.28 16.45
N ARG A 782 -20.88 -21.88 17.42
CA ARG A 782 -21.57 -22.84 18.30
C ARG A 782 -22.51 -23.75 17.52
N ARG A 783 -23.22 -23.23 16.52
CA ARG A 783 -24.07 -24.06 15.65
C ARG A 783 -23.27 -25.05 14.81
N VAL A 784 -22.13 -24.63 14.27
CA VAL A 784 -21.20 -25.55 13.59
C VAL A 784 -20.82 -26.67 14.55
N TRP A 785 -20.31 -26.33 15.74
CA TRP A 785 -19.97 -27.31 16.75
C TRP A 785 -21.12 -28.28 17.05
N THR A 786 -22.30 -27.78 17.33
CA THR A 786 -23.49 -28.58 17.66
C THR A 786 -23.87 -29.55 16.53
N LEU A 787 -23.80 -29.11 15.27
CA LEU A 787 -24.14 -29.97 14.12
C LEU A 787 -23.31 -31.28 14.11
N PHE A 788 -22.03 -31.18 14.44
CA PHE A 788 -21.07 -32.29 14.40
C PHE A 788 -20.96 -33.06 15.72
N THR A 789 -21.33 -32.48 16.86
CA THR A 789 -21.15 -33.08 18.19
C THR A 789 -22.44 -33.50 18.87
N ASP A 790 -23.59 -33.15 18.34
CA ASP A 790 -24.91 -33.54 18.92
C ASP A 790 -25.05 -35.06 18.96
N PRO A 791 -25.20 -35.64 20.15
CA PRO A 791 -25.29 -37.09 20.34
C PRO A 791 -26.68 -37.67 19.95
N THR A 792 -27.67 -36.83 19.62
CA THR A 792 -28.99 -37.28 19.20
C THR A 792 -28.78 -38.18 17.99
N PRO A 793 -29.17 -39.48 18.10
CA PRO A 793 -28.97 -40.38 16.97
C PRO A 793 -29.78 -39.82 15.78
N PRO A 794 -29.14 -39.75 14.62
CA PRO A 794 -29.88 -39.38 13.41
C PRO A 794 -31.00 -40.41 13.26
N LYS A 795 -32.19 -39.93 12.86
CA LYS A 795 -33.21 -40.83 12.33
C LYS A 795 -32.93 -40.99 10.86
N PRO A 796 -32.12 -41.97 10.44
CA PRO A 796 -31.84 -42.13 9.02
C PRO A 796 -33.15 -42.53 8.32
N ASP A 797 -33.50 -41.76 7.33
CA ASP A 797 -34.54 -42.16 6.38
C ASP A 797 -33.82 -42.82 5.19
N SER A 798 -34.05 -44.10 4.99
CA SER A 798 -33.51 -44.84 3.85
C SER A 798 -34.04 -44.34 2.51
N ALA A 799 -35.12 -43.57 2.54
CA ALA A 799 -35.72 -42.93 1.35
C ALA A 799 -35.21 -41.48 1.12
N TYR A 800 -34.31 -40.97 1.95
CA TYR A 800 -33.78 -39.63 1.78
C TYR A 800 -33.05 -39.50 0.43
N ASP A 801 -33.56 -38.62 -0.42
CA ASP A 801 -32.90 -38.27 -1.69
C ASP A 801 -31.80 -37.21 -1.45
N GLY A 802 -30.56 -37.64 -1.48
CA GLY A 802 -29.38 -36.75 -1.22
C GLY A 802 -29.08 -35.74 -2.29
N ARG A 803 -29.77 -35.77 -3.46
CA ARG A 803 -29.45 -34.90 -4.62
C ARG A 803 -29.50 -33.40 -4.27
N GLN A 804 -30.52 -32.97 -3.53
CA GLN A 804 -30.69 -31.57 -3.14
C GLN A 804 -29.53 -31.11 -2.23
N LEU A 805 -29.10 -31.93 -1.26
CA LEU A 805 -27.98 -31.60 -0.39
C LEU A 805 -26.66 -31.51 -1.17
N ARG A 806 -26.37 -32.50 -2.01
CA ARG A 806 -25.20 -32.50 -2.87
C ARG A 806 -25.14 -31.27 -3.77
N ARG A 807 -26.29 -30.92 -4.40
CA ARG A 807 -26.40 -29.70 -5.21
C ARG A 807 -25.99 -28.47 -4.42
N ARG A 808 -26.56 -28.25 -3.26
CA ARG A 808 -26.26 -27.09 -2.41
C ARG A 808 -24.79 -27.06 -1.97
N VAL A 809 -24.21 -28.21 -1.65
CA VAL A 809 -22.80 -28.35 -1.27
C VAL A 809 -21.90 -27.94 -2.43
N HIS A 810 -22.09 -28.49 -3.63
CA HIS A 810 -21.24 -28.22 -4.78
C HIS A 810 -21.42 -26.81 -5.37
N GLN A 811 -22.64 -26.25 -5.34
CA GLN A 811 -22.88 -24.84 -5.66
C GLN A 811 -22.13 -23.92 -4.69
N THR A 812 -22.18 -24.21 -3.38
CA THR A 812 -21.49 -23.46 -2.34
C THR A 812 -19.96 -23.60 -2.50
N LEU A 813 -19.46 -24.79 -2.75
CA LEU A 813 -18.05 -25.05 -2.99
C LEU A 813 -17.53 -24.25 -4.20
N LYS A 814 -18.27 -24.27 -5.31
CA LYS A 814 -17.93 -23.51 -6.52
C LYS A 814 -17.85 -22.00 -6.22
N ARG A 815 -18.84 -21.48 -5.50
CA ARG A 815 -18.87 -20.06 -5.11
C ARG A 815 -17.70 -19.71 -4.19
N ILE A 816 -17.46 -20.48 -3.12
CA ILE A 816 -16.39 -20.21 -2.16
C ILE A 816 -15.01 -20.31 -2.82
N THR A 817 -14.82 -21.24 -3.76
CA THR A 817 -13.61 -21.34 -4.55
C THR A 817 -13.35 -20.05 -5.34
N HIS A 818 -14.39 -19.56 -6.03
CA HIS A 818 -14.33 -18.28 -6.73
C HIS A 818 -14.06 -17.10 -5.81
N ASP A 819 -14.74 -17.04 -4.66
CA ASP A 819 -14.64 -15.95 -3.69
C ASP A 819 -13.24 -15.89 -3.05
N PHE A 820 -12.57 -17.03 -2.78
CA PHE A 820 -11.17 -17.06 -2.32
C PHE A 820 -10.21 -16.51 -3.38
N GLU A 821 -10.39 -16.85 -4.66
CA GLU A 821 -9.52 -16.31 -5.72
C GLU A 821 -9.67 -14.80 -5.87
N ASN A 822 -10.87 -14.25 -5.62
CA ASN A 822 -11.20 -12.84 -5.81
C ASN A 822 -11.18 -12.01 -4.51
N PHE A 823 -10.75 -12.56 -3.38
CA PHE A 823 -10.70 -11.87 -2.07
C PHE A 823 -12.07 -11.40 -1.55
N GLU A 824 -13.15 -12.12 -1.92
CA GLU A 824 -14.52 -11.82 -1.48
C GLU A 824 -14.86 -12.55 -0.18
N PHE A 825 -14.14 -12.29 0.89
CA PHE A 825 -14.21 -13.05 2.13
C PHE A 825 -15.55 -13.01 2.83
N ASN A 826 -16.28 -11.87 2.75
CA ASN A 826 -17.58 -11.74 3.40
C ASN A 826 -18.63 -12.67 2.79
N THR A 827 -18.55 -12.94 1.50
CA THR A 827 -19.44 -13.88 0.81
C THR A 827 -19.08 -15.34 1.08
N ILE A 828 -17.82 -15.67 1.36
CA ILE A 828 -17.40 -16.98 1.87
C ILE A 828 -18.15 -17.29 3.18
N ILE A 829 -18.12 -16.35 4.13
CA ILE A 829 -18.73 -16.55 5.45
C ILE A 829 -20.26 -16.69 5.33
N SER A 830 -20.91 -15.82 4.55
CA SER A 830 -22.37 -15.93 4.35
C SER A 830 -22.75 -17.25 3.67
N SER A 831 -21.98 -17.70 2.67
CA SER A 831 -22.23 -18.98 1.99
C SER A 831 -22.09 -20.19 2.92
N LEU A 832 -21.07 -20.19 3.81
CA LEU A 832 -20.93 -21.21 4.85
C LEU A 832 -22.10 -21.19 5.86
N MET A 833 -22.59 -20.00 6.23
CA MET A 833 -23.76 -19.86 7.13
C MET A 833 -25.03 -20.37 6.48
N GLU A 834 -25.24 -20.08 5.20
CA GLU A 834 -26.39 -20.57 4.41
C GLU A 834 -26.34 -22.09 4.28
N LEU A 835 -25.20 -22.65 3.88
CA LEU A 835 -25.04 -24.09 3.75
C LEU A 835 -25.27 -24.82 5.10
N LEU A 836 -24.81 -24.24 6.22
CA LEU A 836 -25.07 -24.80 7.54
C LEU A 836 -26.59 -24.91 7.82
N ASN A 837 -27.38 -23.91 7.42
CA ASN A 837 -28.82 -23.94 7.57
C ASN A 837 -29.46 -25.06 6.73
N ASP A 838 -28.96 -25.25 5.51
CA ASP A 838 -29.45 -26.33 4.63
C ASP A 838 -29.04 -27.72 5.16
N MET A 839 -27.83 -27.85 5.74
CA MET A 839 -27.41 -29.06 6.42
C MET A 839 -28.27 -29.41 7.65
N TYR A 840 -28.69 -28.41 8.45
CA TYR A 840 -29.64 -28.65 9.55
C TYR A 840 -30.97 -29.18 9.04
N LYS A 841 -31.53 -28.59 7.98
CA LYS A 841 -32.80 -29.06 7.35
C LYS A 841 -32.63 -30.49 6.79
N ALA A 842 -31.51 -30.76 6.13
CA ALA A 842 -31.20 -32.08 5.60
C ALA A 842 -31.12 -33.13 6.74
N ARG A 843 -30.49 -32.79 7.87
CA ARG A 843 -30.42 -33.65 9.05
C ARG A 843 -31.81 -33.95 9.61
N GLU A 844 -32.66 -32.93 9.73
CA GLU A 844 -34.04 -33.08 10.18
C GLU A 844 -34.88 -33.97 9.23
N ALA A 845 -34.58 -33.92 7.92
CA ALA A 845 -35.17 -34.75 6.88
C ALA A 845 -34.59 -36.18 6.78
N GLY A 846 -33.67 -36.56 7.69
CA GLY A 846 -33.14 -37.93 7.75
C GLY A 846 -31.86 -38.14 6.93
N ALA A 847 -31.18 -37.10 6.47
CA ALA A 847 -29.93 -37.19 5.68
C ALA A 847 -28.75 -37.86 6.43
N ALA A 848 -28.77 -37.76 7.77
CA ALA A 848 -27.63 -38.22 8.58
C ALA A 848 -27.34 -39.72 8.42
N GLY A 849 -26.10 -40.07 8.10
CA GLY A 849 -25.67 -41.43 7.79
C GLY A 849 -25.85 -41.84 6.31
N SER A 850 -26.32 -40.94 5.45
CA SER A 850 -26.32 -41.16 3.99
C SER A 850 -24.95 -40.76 3.39
N PRO A 851 -24.56 -41.34 2.23
CA PRO A 851 -23.35 -40.93 1.51
C PRO A 851 -23.33 -39.43 1.19
N ALA A 852 -24.46 -38.80 0.87
CA ALA A 852 -24.58 -37.37 0.61
C ALA A 852 -24.32 -36.54 1.87
N TRP A 853 -24.67 -37.04 3.06
CA TRP A 853 -24.35 -36.39 4.33
C TRP A 853 -22.85 -36.47 4.65
N ASP A 854 -22.24 -37.65 4.44
CA ASP A 854 -20.81 -37.84 4.68
C ASP A 854 -19.99 -36.92 3.76
N GLU A 855 -20.32 -36.85 2.48
CA GLU A 855 -19.72 -35.92 1.51
C GLU A 855 -19.93 -34.47 1.94
N ALA A 856 -21.14 -34.08 2.33
CA ALA A 856 -21.45 -32.72 2.77
C ALA A 856 -20.63 -32.30 4.00
N THR A 857 -20.48 -33.17 4.98
CA THR A 857 -19.73 -32.88 6.20
C THR A 857 -18.24 -32.74 5.93
N GLU A 858 -17.65 -33.58 5.07
CA GLU A 858 -16.25 -33.48 4.66
C GLU A 858 -15.98 -32.19 3.89
N ILE A 859 -16.80 -31.88 2.88
CA ILE A 859 -16.62 -30.68 2.05
C ILE A 859 -16.83 -29.42 2.89
N TYR A 860 -17.85 -29.40 3.78
CA TYR A 860 -18.08 -28.28 4.68
C TYR A 860 -16.88 -27.97 5.56
N LEU A 861 -16.28 -28.96 6.22
CA LEU A 861 -15.12 -28.78 7.08
C LEU A 861 -13.89 -28.35 6.28
N LYS A 862 -13.69 -28.88 5.07
CA LYS A 862 -12.59 -28.43 4.20
C LYS A 862 -12.75 -26.96 3.77
N MET A 863 -13.99 -26.53 3.45
CA MET A 863 -14.27 -25.12 3.16
C MET A 863 -14.13 -24.22 4.39
N LEU A 864 -14.44 -24.73 5.59
CA LEU A 864 -14.31 -24.01 6.85
C LEU A 864 -12.85 -23.87 7.30
N ALA A 865 -11.97 -24.84 6.98
CA ALA A 865 -10.61 -24.91 7.49
C ALA A 865 -9.75 -23.67 7.25
N PRO A 866 -9.78 -22.98 6.10
CA PRO A 866 -9.06 -21.72 5.92
C PRO A 866 -9.58 -20.59 6.82
N VAL A 867 -10.88 -20.55 7.09
CA VAL A 867 -11.55 -19.49 7.86
C VAL A 867 -11.36 -19.68 9.36
N ALA A 868 -11.71 -20.87 9.84
CA ALA A 868 -11.74 -21.25 11.25
C ALA A 868 -10.95 -22.56 11.46
N PRO A 869 -9.62 -22.44 11.45
CA PRO A 869 -8.72 -23.61 11.34
C PRO A 869 -8.78 -24.56 12.53
N HIS A 870 -8.99 -24.04 13.73
CA HIS A 870 -8.93 -24.87 14.93
C HIS A 870 -10.19 -25.72 15.11
N ILE A 871 -11.37 -25.13 14.94
CA ILE A 871 -12.63 -25.87 15.02
C ILE A 871 -12.72 -26.90 13.89
N ALA A 872 -12.25 -26.55 12.69
CA ALA A 872 -12.24 -27.47 11.56
C ALA A 872 -11.31 -28.66 11.83
N GLU A 873 -10.11 -28.45 12.39
CA GLU A 873 -9.20 -29.53 12.79
C GLU A 873 -9.78 -30.39 13.90
N GLU A 874 -10.41 -29.78 14.93
CA GLU A 874 -11.01 -30.53 16.05
C GLU A 874 -12.14 -31.43 15.57
N LEU A 875 -13.05 -30.89 14.74
CA LEU A 875 -14.18 -31.64 14.20
C LEU A 875 -13.74 -32.72 13.21
N TRP A 876 -12.77 -32.42 12.34
CA TRP A 876 -12.19 -33.36 11.38
C TRP A 876 -11.55 -34.56 12.07
N THR A 877 -10.63 -34.29 13.00
CA THR A 877 -9.79 -35.30 13.60
C THR A 877 -10.52 -36.07 14.73
N ASN A 878 -11.20 -35.36 15.63
CA ASN A 878 -11.74 -35.97 16.84
C ASN A 878 -13.22 -36.34 16.72
N GLN A 879 -14.03 -35.68 15.85
CA GLN A 879 -15.45 -36.03 15.69
C GLN A 879 -15.67 -36.96 14.50
N LEU A 880 -15.09 -36.64 13.34
CA LEU A 880 -15.21 -37.49 12.15
C LEU A 880 -14.19 -38.63 12.12
N GLY A 881 -13.16 -38.62 13.00
CA GLY A 881 -12.12 -39.65 13.06
C GLY A 881 -11.26 -39.71 11.79
N LYS A 882 -11.16 -38.63 11.05
CA LYS A 882 -10.37 -38.52 9.83
C LYS A 882 -8.89 -38.30 10.14
N PRO A 883 -7.99 -38.65 9.20
CA PRO A 883 -6.54 -38.48 9.42
C PRO A 883 -6.16 -37.02 9.68
N TYR A 884 -5.28 -36.78 10.64
CA TYR A 884 -4.64 -35.50 10.91
C TYR A 884 -3.67 -35.16 9.76
N SER A 885 -3.58 -33.96 9.20
CA SER A 885 -4.34 -32.75 9.53
C SER A 885 -5.32 -32.39 8.39
N ILE A 886 -6.43 -31.72 8.70
CA ILE A 886 -7.32 -31.19 7.68
C ILE A 886 -6.59 -30.18 6.78
N HIS A 887 -5.61 -29.48 7.30
CA HIS A 887 -4.80 -28.49 6.56
C HIS A 887 -3.81 -29.10 5.56
N GLN A 888 -3.69 -30.42 5.54
CA GLN A 888 -2.94 -31.22 4.55
C GLN A 888 -3.85 -31.87 3.52
N GLN A 889 -5.16 -31.73 3.66
CA GLN A 889 -6.11 -32.30 2.72
C GLN A 889 -6.23 -31.43 1.47
N GLN A 890 -6.52 -32.08 0.34
CA GLN A 890 -6.77 -31.40 -0.93
C GLN A 890 -8.10 -30.63 -0.87
N TRP A 891 -8.12 -29.46 -1.51
CA TRP A 891 -9.37 -28.73 -1.74
C TRP A 891 -10.30 -29.58 -2.58
N PRO A 892 -11.58 -29.70 -2.21
CA PRO A 892 -12.48 -30.60 -2.91
C PRO A 892 -12.69 -30.15 -4.37
N PRO A 893 -12.74 -31.07 -5.33
CA PRO A 893 -13.18 -30.74 -6.69
C PRO A 893 -14.69 -30.45 -6.70
N VAL A 894 -15.11 -29.54 -7.56
CA VAL A 894 -16.53 -29.28 -7.80
C VAL A 894 -17.08 -30.38 -8.71
N ASP A 895 -18.16 -31.04 -8.27
CA ASP A 895 -18.96 -31.87 -9.15
C ASP A 895 -19.96 -30.94 -9.90
N GLU A 896 -19.66 -30.66 -11.15
CA GLU A 896 -20.44 -29.73 -11.99
C GLU A 896 -21.84 -30.29 -12.29
N GLU A 897 -22.02 -31.60 -12.36
CA GLU A 897 -23.32 -32.23 -12.59
C GLU A 897 -24.16 -32.12 -11.33
N ALA A 898 -23.63 -32.45 -10.17
CA ALA A 898 -24.32 -32.25 -8.91
C ALA A 898 -24.67 -30.80 -8.64
N ALA A 899 -23.85 -29.84 -9.08
CA ALA A 899 -24.07 -28.40 -8.90
C ALA A 899 -25.15 -27.82 -9.84
N ARG A 900 -25.56 -28.58 -10.89
CA ARG A 900 -26.52 -28.10 -11.89
C ARG A 900 -27.88 -27.90 -11.26
N GLU A 901 -28.51 -26.75 -11.56
CA GLU A 901 -29.90 -26.54 -11.16
C GLU A 901 -30.86 -27.32 -12.08
N GLU A 902 -31.71 -28.15 -11.50
CA GLU A 902 -32.77 -28.84 -12.25
C GLU A 902 -33.94 -27.90 -12.53
N MET A 903 -34.24 -27.03 -11.60
CA MET A 903 -35.36 -26.07 -11.68
C MET A 903 -34.85 -24.67 -11.37
N ILE A 904 -35.24 -23.68 -12.18
CA ILE A 904 -34.92 -22.26 -11.95
C ILE A 904 -36.18 -21.47 -11.63
N GLU A 905 -36.09 -20.53 -10.72
CA GLU A 905 -37.16 -19.59 -10.41
C GLU A 905 -37.00 -18.31 -11.23
N LEU A 906 -37.95 -18.02 -12.08
CA LEU A 906 -37.96 -16.84 -12.94
C LEU A 906 -38.99 -15.82 -12.50
N PRO A 907 -38.63 -14.57 -12.19
CA PRO A 907 -39.60 -13.52 -11.93
C PRO A 907 -40.38 -13.20 -13.21
N VAL A 908 -41.73 -13.07 -13.10
CA VAL A 908 -42.60 -12.67 -14.18
C VAL A 908 -43.08 -11.25 -13.96
N GLN A 909 -42.75 -10.38 -14.91
CA GLN A 909 -43.21 -8.99 -14.93
C GLN A 909 -44.47 -8.87 -15.84
N VAL A 910 -45.45 -8.14 -15.35
CA VAL A 910 -46.55 -7.67 -16.18
C VAL A 910 -46.47 -6.15 -16.28
N ASN A 911 -46.34 -5.63 -17.49
CA ASN A 911 -46.17 -4.20 -17.78
C ASN A 911 -45.05 -3.55 -16.92
N GLY A 912 -43.86 -4.21 -16.86
CA GLY A 912 -42.66 -3.71 -16.17
C GLY A 912 -42.67 -3.85 -14.64
N LYS A 913 -43.63 -4.49 -14.01
CA LYS A 913 -43.66 -4.77 -12.58
C LYS A 913 -43.70 -6.27 -12.32
N VAL A 914 -42.78 -6.77 -11.47
CA VAL A 914 -42.77 -8.16 -11.06
C VAL A 914 -44.07 -8.44 -10.33
N ARG A 915 -44.79 -9.46 -10.81
CA ARG A 915 -46.12 -9.86 -10.30
C ARG A 915 -46.14 -11.28 -9.76
N ASP A 916 -45.27 -12.12 -10.31
CA ASP A 916 -45.20 -13.52 -9.94
C ASP A 916 -43.77 -14.05 -10.12
N ARG A 917 -43.57 -15.29 -9.67
CA ARG A 917 -42.37 -16.09 -9.89
C ARG A 917 -42.78 -17.48 -10.30
N ILE A 918 -42.26 -17.96 -11.42
CA ILE A 918 -42.53 -19.29 -11.93
C ILE A 918 -41.28 -20.16 -11.73
N THR A 919 -41.51 -21.44 -11.44
CA THR A 919 -40.42 -22.43 -11.38
C THR A 919 -40.51 -23.30 -12.63
N VAL A 920 -39.44 -23.31 -13.39
CA VAL A 920 -39.32 -24.08 -14.65
C VAL A 920 -38.03 -24.91 -14.66
N PRO A 921 -37.95 -26.01 -15.42
CA PRO A 921 -36.67 -26.71 -15.63
C PRO A 921 -35.56 -25.74 -16.10
N ALA A 922 -34.34 -25.93 -15.62
CA ALA A 922 -33.22 -25.07 -15.98
C ALA A 922 -32.88 -25.14 -17.50
N GLU A 923 -33.22 -26.24 -18.14
CA GLU A 923 -33.04 -26.49 -19.56
C GLU A 923 -34.34 -26.17 -20.38
N ALA A 924 -35.33 -25.58 -19.74
CA ALA A 924 -36.60 -25.24 -20.42
C ALA A 924 -36.35 -24.29 -21.57
N THR A 925 -36.94 -24.57 -22.70
CA THR A 925 -36.91 -23.74 -23.89
C THR A 925 -37.63 -22.40 -23.64
N GLU A 926 -37.33 -21.41 -24.46
CA GLU A 926 -37.96 -20.09 -24.35
C GLU A 926 -39.49 -20.18 -24.48
N GLU A 927 -39.98 -21.13 -25.27
CA GLU A 927 -41.38 -21.43 -25.45
C GLU A 927 -42.04 -22.05 -24.20
N GLU A 928 -41.35 -22.99 -23.55
CA GLU A 928 -41.82 -23.59 -22.29
C GLU A 928 -41.87 -22.57 -21.16
N ILE A 929 -40.81 -21.71 -21.07
CA ILE A 929 -40.78 -20.60 -20.10
C ILE A 929 -41.92 -19.62 -20.34
N LYS A 930 -42.21 -19.24 -21.59
CA LYS A 930 -43.35 -18.38 -21.94
C LYS A 930 -44.69 -19.03 -21.56
N SER A 931 -44.82 -20.30 -21.88
CA SER A 931 -46.02 -21.09 -21.58
C SER A 931 -46.26 -21.17 -20.07
N ALA A 932 -45.22 -21.50 -19.28
CA ALA A 932 -45.31 -21.55 -17.83
C ALA A 932 -45.66 -20.16 -17.22
N ALA A 933 -45.08 -19.08 -17.76
CA ALA A 933 -45.39 -17.73 -17.30
C ALA A 933 -46.86 -17.34 -17.58
N LEU A 934 -47.38 -17.71 -18.74
CA LEU A 934 -48.78 -17.46 -19.08
C LEU A 934 -49.73 -18.37 -18.32
N ALA A 935 -49.34 -19.60 -17.95
CA ALA A 935 -50.13 -20.50 -17.15
C ALA A 935 -50.25 -20.06 -15.67
N SER A 936 -49.42 -19.13 -15.20
CA SER A 936 -49.52 -18.63 -13.82
C SER A 936 -50.88 -17.99 -13.54
N ALA A 937 -51.53 -18.46 -12.47
CA ALA A 937 -52.81 -17.93 -12.03
C ALA A 937 -52.76 -16.44 -11.64
N VAL A 938 -51.58 -15.96 -11.23
CA VAL A 938 -51.35 -14.56 -10.89
C VAL A 938 -51.24 -13.73 -12.17
N VAL A 939 -50.51 -14.21 -13.18
CA VAL A 939 -50.40 -13.53 -14.48
C VAL A 939 -51.70 -13.48 -15.20
N GLN A 940 -52.47 -14.56 -15.17
CA GLN A 940 -53.83 -14.66 -15.76
C GLN A 940 -54.79 -13.61 -15.19
N LYS A 941 -54.74 -13.30 -13.89
CA LYS A 941 -55.54 -12.22 -13.30
C LYS A 941 -55.28 -10.84 -13.91
N TYR A 942 -54.05 -10.61 -14.39
CA TYR A 942 -53.69 -9.35 -15.06
C TYR A 942 -54.00 -9.35 -16.54
N LEU A 943 -54.08 -10.53 -17.16
CA LEU A 943 -54.47 -10.67 -18.56
C LEU A 943 -56.01 -10.46 -18.77
N GLU A 944 -56.85 -10.72 -17.76
CA GLU A 944 -58.32 -10.54 -17.82
C GLU A 944 -58.93 -11.22 -19.05
N GLY A 945 -58.38 -12.38 -19.45
CA GLY A 945 -58.82 -13.11 -20.64
C GLY A 945 -58.37 -12.53 -21.99
N LYS A 946 -57.46 -11.55 -21.99
CA LYS A 946 -56.89 -10.97 -23.22
C LYS A 946 -55.57 -11.66 -23.56
N GLU A 947 -55.25 -11.76 -24.84
CA GLU A 947 -53.95 -12.22 -25.27
C GLU A 947 -52.87 -11.13 -25.02
N PRO A 948 -51.67 -11.52 -24.52
CA PRO A 948 -50.61 -10.56 -24.33
C PRO A 948 -50.05 -10.07 -25.67
N LYS A 949 -49.83 -8.77 -25.80
CA LYS A 949 -49.20 -8.18 -26.98
C LYS A 949 -47.79 -8.72 -27.25
N LYS A 950 -47.08 -9.06 -26.18
CA LYS A 950 -45.73 -9.60 -26.28
C LYS A 950 -45.30 -10.31 -24.99
N VAL A 951 -44.68 -11.47 -25.14
CA VAL A 951 -43.96 -12.15 -24.04
C VAL A 951 -42.49 -12.26 -24.39
N ILE A 952 -41.62 -11.75 -23.52
CA ILE A 952 -40.17 -11.71 -23.73
C ILE A 952 -39.49 -12.44 -22.59
N VAL A 953 -38.66 -13.41 -22.93
CA VAL A 953 -37.73 -14.02 -21.96
C VAL A 953 -36.37 -13.29 -22.08
N ALA A 954 -36.02 -12.54 -21.02
CA ALA A 954 -34.81 -11.74 -21.04
C ALA A 954 -33.62 -12.58 -20.46
N ARG A 955 -32.74 -13.00 -21.34
CA ARG A 955 -31.49 -13.74 -21.02
C ARG A 955 -31.73 -14.93 -20.06
N GLY A 956 -32.86 -15.62 -20.09
CA GLY A 956 -33.16 -16.72 -19.19
C GLY A 956 -33.31 -16.33 -17.70
N ARG A 957 -33.44 -15.03 -17.35
CA ARG A 957 -33.50 -14.54 -15.96
C ARG A 957 -34.80 -13.82 -15.59
N LEU A 958 -35.63 -13.51 -16.54
CA LEU A 958 -36.83 -12.72 -16.33
C LEU A 958 -37.80 -12.93 -17.48
N VAL A 959 -39.09 -13.12 -17.19
CA VAL A 959 -40.15 -13.11 -18.18
C VAL A 959 -40.90 -11.79 -18.09
N SER A 960 -41.05 -11.08 -19.21
CA SER A 960 -41.81 -9.84 -19.30
C SER A 960 -43.05 -10.03 -20.19
N VAL A 961 -44.20 -9.90 -19.60
CA VAL A 961 -45.53 -9.96 -20.26
C VAL A 961 -45.99 -8.53 -20.45
N VAL A 962 -46.29 -8.16 -21.68
CA VAL A 962 -46.85 -6.86 -22.07
C VAL A 962 -48.28 -7.05 -22.52
N ILE A 963 -49.23 -6.40 -21.87
CA ILE A 963 -50.64 -6.43 -22.12
C ILE A 963 -51.06 -5.21 -22.92
#